data_d0a382ac4c74e34191aadf0b057c0e82
#
_entry.id   d0a382ac4c74e34191aadf0b057c0e82
#
_cell.length_a   1.000
_cell.length_b   1.000
_cell.length_c   1.000
_cell.angle_alpha   90.00
_cell.angle_beta   90.00
_cell.angle_gamma   90.00
#
_symmetry.space_group_name_H-M   'P 1'
#
loop_
_entity.id
_entity.type
_entity.pdbx_description
1 polymer ?
#
loop_
_entity_poly.entity_id
_entity_poly.type
_entity_poly.pdbx_seq_one_letter_code
_entity_poly.pdbx_strand_id
1 'polypeptide(L)'
;MGKLCENQQEICVAYRVANLLGVYEDCSPNGFYQRWKQKNAFMKEQAEEFGIGSTDNFIDVVEQIVDQRRAETEWKNAEAWKNGTTAFGARYLTPAMHLDYELKSIQLAFATYKGEMVGNYKCHVYTEDEKRAFYDANQDLFTRYHGDLFPYEEVDLIIEKWLKVQEYQDIIESVVANTHLSEMIVNEISAQDMSDEKSDNAVQWMSEFERRISIPPLQVRRALSGGEEGCLCQWELEAPTDRSQSDCVHEQVAKADCECPLYAVWNQMQEDQRQREDKSRPEEAENESSIGNIGRCYYVSSIHGDDTNEGTQDQPLKSLYAVNRLKLKPGDQVLLERDSVFEGQFLHLNVQGTKEHPIYIGAYGTGEKPLIQTDGQGIWYQDYGNELDAPTHVYRGYVSSAVLLYDCEYLTVENLGISNKGGVFGETYSAPHKMNRTGVAGIAKNRGTLHEIHLNNLYIHDIEGNVYDKHMNNGGIYFTCLKPDKEEKTGVARYENVSVRGCHLKRISRWGIAVGYSYKCKEFMRAELSDELFEKYGHHNIYIADNYVEEIGGDGITVMYTMKPLVEYNSGDSCALEMNDRYYSEPGNRGGKVAAGIWPWKCKDALLTYNEMRDMRLNQDSMAWDADSGDGTLYQYNYSRLNEGGCVMFCLEEAIHNEFRYNVSVDDLGGTISPSGNPDAWIHHNVFYHRAEVPFVRARMDDGKYNAEDNEFYLVK
;
A
#
# COMPACT_ATOMS: atom_id res chain seq x y z
N MET A 1 10.68 12.78 17.28
CA MET A 1 10.40 14.22 17.08
C MET A 1 10.61 14.66 15.62
N GLY A 2 11.72 14.40 14.94
CA GLY A 2 11.92 14.84 13.55
C GLY A 2 10.87 14.33 12.54
N LYS A 3 10.40 13.10 12.67
CA LYS A 3 9.37 12.52 11.77
C LYS A 3 7.98 13.14 11.91
N LEU A 4 7.61 13.59 13.10
CA LEU A 4 6.35 14.31 13.34
C LEU A 4 6.32 15.65 12.59
N CYS A 5 7.45 16.36 12.55
CA CYS A 5 7.56 17.63 11.83
C CYS A 5 7.48 17.44 10.30
N GLU A 6 8.08 16.36 9.76
CA GLU A 6 8.01 16.06 8.33
C GLU A 6 6.58 15.73 7.88
N ASN A 7 5.89 14.85 8.61
CA ASN A 7 4.50 14.52 8.29
C ASN A 7 3.55 15.72 8.36
N GLN A 8 3.79 16.66 9.26
CA GLN A 8 2.96 17.86 9.35
C GLN A 8 3.23 18.85 8.22
N GLN A 9 4.48 18.97 7.76
CA GLN A 9 4.78 19.78 6.58
C GLN A 9 4.11 19.22 5.34
N GLU A 10 4.13 17.91 5.15
CA GLU A 10 3.40 17.24 4.06
C GLU A 10 1.90 17.52 4.13
N ILE A 11 1.30 17.42 5.31
CA ILE A 11 -0.13 17.74 5.53
C ILE A 11 -0.42 19.20 5.18
N CYS A 12 0.43 20.14 5.61
CA CYS A 12 0.27 21.56 5.30
C CYS A 12 0.32 21.83 3.79
N VAL A 13 1.30 21.26 3.10
CA VAL A 13 1.44 21.38 1.65
C VAL A 13 0.20 20.83 0.95
N ALA A 14 -0.26 19.67 1.38
CA ALA A 14 -1.41 19.00 0.82
C ALA A 14 -2.71 19.83 0.93
N TYR A 15 -2.94 20.43 2.09
CA TYR A 15 -4.10 21.32 2.27
C TYR A 15 -4.00 22.60 1.46
N ARG A 16 -2.81 23.16 1.29
CA ARG A 16 -2.60 24.30 0.41
C ARG A 16 -2.91 23.96 -1.04
N VAL A 17 -2.48 22.79 -1.50
CA VAL A 17 -2.79 22.29 -2.84
C VAL A 17 -4.30 22.06 -2.99
N ALA A 18 -4.95 21.38 -2.04
CA ALA A 18 -6.38 21.12 -2.05
C ALA A 18 -7.20 22.44 -2.07
N ASN A 19 -6.75 23.44 -1.34
CA ASN A 19 -7.37 24.74 -1.29
C ASN A 19 -7.17 25.57 -2.58
N LEU A 20 -5.95 25.51 -3.14
CA LEU A 20 -5.64 26.11 -4.45
C LEU A 20 -6.55 25.53 -5.54
N LEU A 21 -6.74 24.24 -5.52
CA LEU A 21 -7.57 23.52 -6.48
C LEU A 21 -9.07 23.61 -6.19
N GLY A 22 -9.47 24.19 -5.05
CA GLY A 22 -10.89 24.36 -4.69
C GLY A 22 -11.64 23.04 -4.51
N VAL A 23 -10.95 21.99 -4.06
CA VAL A 23 -11.49 20.62 -3.99
C VAL A 23 -12.51 20.47 -2.86
N TYR A 24 -12.37 21.23 -1.77
CA TYR A 24 -13.25 21.19 -0.61
C TYR A 24 -13.63 22.60 -0.15
N GLU A 25 -14.82 22.75 0.43
CA GLU A 25 -15.25 23.99 1.08
C GLU A 25 -14.39 24.33 2.30
N ASP A 26 -14.02 23.31 3.07
CA ASP A 26 -13.12 23.43 4.22
C ASP A 26 -11.91 22.51 4.03
N CYS A 27 -10.79 23.10 3.61
CA CYS A 27 -9.51 22.43 3.44
C CYS A 27 -8.61 22.54 4.69
N SER A 28 -9.15 22.94 5.84
CA SER A 28 -8.42 22.94 7.10
C SER A 28 -8.24 21.51 7.63
N PRO A 29 -7.25 21.27 8.50
CA PRO A 29 -7.09 20.00 9.20
C PRO A 29 -8.33 19.59 9.98
N ASN A 30 -9.04 20.56 10.56
CA ASN A 30 -10.30 20.29 11.24
C ASN A 30 -11.39 19.85 10.27
N GLY A 31 -11.50 20.46 9.08
CA GLY A 31 -12.42 20.05 8.03
C GLY A 31 -12.13 18.62 7.56
N PHE A 32 -10.86 18.26 7.35
CA PHE A 32 -10.44 16.88 7.07
C PHE A 32 -10.88 15.93 8.19
N TYR A 33 -10.61 16.26 9.43
CA TYR A 33 -10.96 15.42 10.57
C TYR A 33 -12.48 15.23 10.73
N GLN A 34 -13.27 16.27 10.48
CA GLN A 34 -14.71 16.18 10.49
C GLN A 34 -15.24 15.29 9.35
N ARG A 35 -14.69 15.40 8.14
CA ARG A 35 -15.05 14.50 7.04
C ARG A 35 -14.72 13.05 7.36
N TRP A 36 -13.54 12.79 7.92
CA TRP A 36 -13.18 11.46 8.37
C TRP A 36 -14.13 10.92 9.45
N LYS A 37 -14.49 11.73 10.44
CA LYS A 37 -15.49 11.37 11.45
C LYS A 37 -16.87 11.11 10.87
N GLN A 38 -17.32 11.94 9.96
CA GLN A 38 -18.61 11.75 9.29
C GLN A 38 -18.65 10.44 8.51
N LYS A 39 -17.63 10.14 7.73
CA LYS A 39 -17.53 8.87 7.00
C LYS A 39 -17.58 7.66 7.93
N ASN A 40 -16.90 7.72 9.06
CA ASN A 40 -16.96 6.63 10.04
C ASN A 40 -18.31 6.54 10.77
N ALA A 41 -18.94 7.65 11.12
CA ALA A 41 -20.28 7.66 11.72
C ALA A 41 -21.33 7.15 10.72
N PHE A 42 -21.27 7.63 9.49
CA PHE A 42 -22.13 7.19 8.40
C PHE A 42 -22.03 5.68 8.19
N MET A 43 -20.85 5.09 8.19
CA MET A 43 -20.66 3.65 8.05
C MET A 43 -21.34 2.83 9.15
N LYS A 44 -21.48 3.38 10.35
CA LYS A 44 -22.15 2.70 11.47
C LYS A 44 -23.66 2.85 11.43
N GLU A 45 -24.13 4.04 11.13
CA GLU A 45 -25.55 4.41 11.20
C GLU A 45 -26.33 3.95 9.98
N GLN A 46 -25.68 3.91 8.81
CA GLN A 46 -26.32 3.62 7.54
C GLN A 46 -26.11 2.18 7.05
N ALA A 47 -25.49 1.32 7.84
CA ALA A 47 -25.20 -0.07 7.45
C ALA A 47 -26.44 -0.89 7.03
N GLU A 48 -27.62 -0.46 7.45
CA GLU A 48 -28.90 -1.14 7.16
C GLU A 48 -29.68 -0.51 6.00
N GLU A 49 -29.35 0.69 5.57
CA GLU A 49 -30.13 1.48 4.60
C GLU A 49 -29.30 1.84 3.35
N PHE A 50 -28.82 0.84 2.62
CA PHE A 50 -28.09 1.16 1.40
C PHE A 50 -29.00 1.26 0.20
N GLY A 51 -29.10 2.47 -0.34
CA GLY A 51 -29.62 2.76 -1.66
C GLY A 51 -28.72 3.78 -2.33
N ILE A 52 -28.22 3.47 -3.52
CA ILE A 52 -27.57 4.46 -4.36
C ILE A 52 -28.68 5.35 -4.88
N GLY A 53 -28.71 6.61 -4.40
CA GLY A 53 -29.65 7.60 -4.90
C GLY A 53 -29.39 7.91 -6.38
N SER A 54 -30.43 8.21 -7.14
CA SER A 54 -30.26 8.75 -8.49
C SER A 54 -29.68 10.17 -8.38
N THR A 55 -28.40 10.33 -8.68
CA THR A 55 -27.76 11.64 -8.84
C THR A 55 -27.36 11.82 -10.29
N ASP A 56 -27.43 13.04 -10.78
CA ASP A 56 -26.97 13.36 -12.14
C ASP A 56 -25.42 13.48 -12.23
N ASN A 57 -24.74 13.35 -11.11
CA ASN A 57 -23.29 13.44 -11.00
C ASN A 57 -22.70 12.07 -10.69
N PHE A 58 -21.96 11.51 -11.64
CA PHE A 58 -21.36 10.19 -11.50
C PHE A 58 -20.35 10.08 -10.35
N ILE A 59 -19.65 11.18 -9.99
CA ILE A 59 -18.72 11.20 -8.86
C ILE A 59 -19.47 10.92 -7.56
N ASP A 60 -20.61 11.56 -7.35
CA ASP A 60 -21.45 11.38 -6.16
C ASP A 60 -21.98 9.93 -6.08
N VAL A 61 -22.34 9.34 -7.21
CA VAL A 61 -22.78 7.93 -7.29
C VAL A 61 -21.63 6.99 -6.90
N VAL A 62 -20.42 7.23 -7.41
CA VAL A 62 -19.24 6.42 -7.08
C VAL A 62 -18.87 6.55 -5.61
N GLU A 63 -18.90 7.77 -5.06
CA GLU A 63 -18.65 7.99 -3.64
C GLU A 63 -19.67 7.26 -2.77
N GLN A 64 -20.96 7.30 -3.13
CA GLN A 64 -22.01 6.53 -2.45
C GLN A 64 -21.74 5.02 -2.48
N ILE A 65 -21.32 4.47 -3.63
CA ILE A 65 -20.97 3.04 -3.75
C ILE A 65 -19.80 2.69 -2.83
N VAL A 66 -18.76 3.49 -2.81
CA VAL A 66 -17.58 3.27 -1.96
C VAL A 66 -17.95 3.36 -0.48
N ASP A 67 -18.72 4.38 -0.11
CA ASP A 67 -19.16 4.59 1.27
C ASP A 67 -20.10 3.45 1.74
N GLN A 68 -20.99 2.96 0.87
CA GLN A 68 -21.82 1.80 1.14
C GLN A 68 -21.00 0.56 1.49
N ARG A 69 -19.96 0.27 0.71
CA ARG A 69 -19.09 -0.88 0.94
C ARG A 69 -18.32 -0.77 2.26
N ARG A 70 -17.84 0.43 2.56
CA ARG A 70 -17.17 0.70 3.83
C ARG A 70 -18.10 0.50 5.02
N ALA A 71 -19.33 0.96 4.90
CA ALA A 71 -20.34 0.78 5.93
C ALA A 71 -20.72 -0.70 6.15
N GLU A 72 -20.85 -1.50 5.08
CA GLU A 72 -21.03 -2.95 5.19
C GLU A 72 -19.89 -3.64 5.93
N THR A 73 -18.66 -3.21 5.66
CA THR A 73 -17.46 -3.72 6.32
C THR A 73 -17.48 -3.42 7.82
N GLU A 74 -17.78 -2.21 8.19
CA GLU A 74 -17.89 -1.78 9.58
C GLU A 74 -18.98 -2.58 10.32
N TRP A 75 -20.14 -2.78 9.67
CA TRP A 75 -21.22 -3.59 10.25
C TRP A 75 -20.78 -5.04 10.49
N LYS A 76 -20.15 -5.68 9.49
CA LYS A 76 -19.64 -7.05 9.62
C LYS A 76 -18.63 -7.17 10.75
N ASN A 77 -17.74 -6.18 10.90
CA ASN A 77 -16.76 -6.14 11.97
C ASN A 77 -17.42 -5.96 13.34
N ALA A 78 -18.43 -5.12 13.45
CA ALA A 78 -19.17 -4.91 14.69
C ALA A 78 -19.93 -6.19 15.13
N GLU A 79 -20.54 -6.91 14.18
CA GLU A 79 -21.21 -8.17 14.46
C GLU A 79 -20.22 -9.29 14.86
N ALA A 80 -19.10 -9.40 14.18
CA ALA A 80 -18.05 -10.36 14.52
C ALA A 80 -17.52 -10.11 15.95
N TRP A 81 -17.33 -8.84 16.31
CA TRP A 81 -16.91 -8.45 17.63
C TRP A 81 -17.92 -8.81 18.73
N LYS A 82 -19.20 -8.50 18.52
CA LYS A 82 -20.28 -8.89 19.44
C LYS A 82 -20.35 -10.40 19.70
N ASN A 83 -20.03 -11.18 18.69
CA ASN A 83 -20.08 -12.64 18.73
C ASN A 83 -18.79 -13.29 19.22
N GLY A 84 -17.78 -12.50 19.62
CA GLY A 84 -16.46 -12.99 20.04
C GLY A 84 -15.68 -13.70 18.96
N THR A 85 -16.00 -13.43 17.69
CA THR A 85 -15.31 -13.98 16.52
C THR A 85 -14.26 -12.98 16.02
N THR A 86 -13.32 -13.45 15.20
CA THR A 86 -12.34 -12.56 14.57
C THR A 86 -13.08 -11.64 13.62
N ALA A 87 -12.83 -10.32 13.73
CA ALA A 87 -13.34 -9.36 12.79
C ALA A 87 -12.69 -9.60 11.44
N PHE A 88 -13.51 -9.73 10.41
CA PHE A 88 -13.08 -9.86 9.02
C PHE A 88 -13.25 -8.52 8.31
N GLY A 89 -12.30 -8.16 7.45
CA GLY A 89 -12.43 -7.06 6.54
C GLY A 89 -11.78 -5.76 7.00
N ALA A 90 -11.66 -4.81 6.06
CA ALA A 90 -11.04 -3.53 6.29
C ALA A 90 -11.71 -2.83 7.45
N ARG A 91 -10.95 -2.76 8.47
CA ARG A 91 -11.23 -1.83 9.52
C ARG A 91 -10.85 -0.48 8.98
N TYR A 92 -11.70 0.25 8.30
CA TYR A 92 -11.42 1.57 7.78
C TYR A 92 -9.93 2.02 7.85
N LEU A 93 -9.52 2.81 6.91
CA LEU A 93 -8.20 3.44 6.87
C LEU A 93 -7.94 4.16 8.20
N THR A 94 -6.74 4.02 8.75
CA THR A 94 -6.29 4.88 9.84
C THR A 94 -6.40 6.34 9.39
N PRO A 95 -6.47 7.32 10.30
CA PRO A 95 -6.52 8.72 9.91
C PRO A 95 -5.38 9.12 8.95
N ALA A 96 -4.17 8.61 9.14
CA ALA A 96 -3.04 8.85 8.26
C ALA A 96 -3.27 8.24 6.86
N MET A 97 -3.69 6.98 6.79
CA MET A 97 -4.02 6.33 5.52
C MET A 97 -5.19 7.01 4.81
N HIS A 98 -6.18 7.50 5.56
CA HIS A 98 -7.30 8.26 4.98
C HIS A 98 -6.82 9.59 4.40
N LEU A 99 -5.89 10.28 5.06
CA LEU A 99 -5.26 11.47 4.54
C LEU A 99 -4.52 11.18 3.22
N ASP A 100 -3.66 10.17 3.20
CA ASP A 100 -2.95 9.75 1.98
C ASP A 100 -3.95 9.40 0.86
N TYR A 101 -5.04 8.74 1.20
CA TYR A 101 -6.13 8.44 0.27
C TYR A 101 -6.79 9.70 -0.29
N GLU A 102 -7.11 10.70 0.55
CA GLU A 102 -7.67 11.97 0.08
C GLU A 102 -6.69 12.71 -0.85
N LEU A 103 -5.40 12.75 -0.50
CA LEU A 103 -4.37 13.40 -1.31
C LEU A 103 -4.20 12.73 -2.68
N LYS A 104 -4.13 11.42 -2.72
CA LYS A 104 -4.11 10.66 -3.98
C LYS A 104 -5.40 10.85 -4.78
N SER A 105 -6.54 10.91 -4.13
CA SER A 105 -7.82 11.18 -4.80
C SER A 105 -7.86 12.57 -5.43
N ILE A 106 -7.26 13.58 -4.79
CA ILE A 106 -7.12 14.93 -5.35
C ILE A 106 -6.20 14.88 -6.59
N GLN A 107 -5.05 14.23 -6.49
CA GLN A 107 -4.13 14.04 -7.63
C GLN A 107 -4.81 13.38 -8.82
N LEU A 108 -5.55 12.31 -8.56
CA LEU A 108 -6.25 11.56 -9.60
C LEU A 108 -7.41 12.35 -10.21
N ALA A 109 -8.14 13.11 -9.39
CA ALA A 109 -9.18 14.00 -9.87
C ALA A 109 -8.59 15.10 -10.76
N PHE A 110 -7.46 15.68 -10.40
CA PHE A 110 -6.73 16.64 -11.23
C PHE A 110 -6.27 16.02 -12.55
N ALA A 111 -5.70 14.83 -12.51
CA ALA A 111 -5.21 14.12 -13.70
C ALA A 111 -6.30 13.78 -14.71
N THR A 112 -7.56 13.70 -14.28
CA THR A 112 -8.70 13.43 -15.16
C THR A 112 -9.53 14.66 -15.53
N TYR A 113 -9.25 15.81 -14.92
CA TYR A 113 -10.01 17.02 -15.17
C TYR A 113 -9.72 17.58 -16.57
N LYS A 114 -10.77 17.81 -17.36
CA LYS A 114 -10.69 18.33 -18.75
C LYS A 114 -10.98 19.82 -18.88
N GLY A 115 -11.28 20.52 -17.79
CA GLY A 115 -11.57 21.94 -17.80
C GLY A 115 -10.30 22.81 -17.77
N GLU A 116 -10.47 24.10 -18.06
CA GLU A 116 -9.38 25.07 -18.00
C GLU A 116 -9.08 25.57 -16.58
N MET A 117 -10.04 25.43 -15.65
CA MET A 117 -9.92 25.91 -14.27
C MET A 117 -10.31 24.83 -13.28
N VAL A 118 -9.42 24.49 -12.37
CA VAL A 118 -9.72 23.70 -11.18
C VAL A 118 -9.67 24.65 -9.98
N GLY A 119 -10.82 25.01 -9.43
CA GLY A 119 -10.89 26.01 -8.38
C GLY A 119 -10.25 27.34 -8.85
N ASN A 120 -9.19 27.73 -8.20
CA ASN A 120 -8.42 28.93 -8.51
C ASN A 120 -7.23 28.70 -9.43
N TYR A 121 -6.97 27.46 -9.81
CA TYR A 121 -5.83 27.08 -10.62
C TYR A 121 -6.23 26.97 -12.11
N LYS A 122 -5.44 27.60 -12.99
CA LYS A 122 -5.61 27.45 -14.43
C LYS A 122 -4.78 26.28 -14.92
N CYS A 123 -5.47 25.20 -15.28
CA CYS A 123 -4.85 24.00 -15.81
C CYS A 123 -4.25 24.25 -17.19
N HIS A 124 -3.13 23.60 -17.49
CA HIS A 124 -2.64 23.51 -18.85
C HIS A 124 -3.57 22.62 -19.69
N VAL A 125 -3.92 23.06 -20.87
CA VAL A 125 -4.66 22.26 -21.85
C VAL A 125 -3.63 21.76 -22.86
N TYR A 126 -3.29 20.49 -22.75
CA TYR A 126 -2.27 19.85 -23.61
C TYR A 126 -2.77 19.68 -25.04
N THR A 127 -2.00 20.19 -25.99
CA THR A 127 -2.25 20.06 -27.41
C THR A 127 -1.83 18.67 -27.91
N GLU A 128 -2.35 18.26 -29.08
CA GLU A 128 -1.92 17.01 -29.73
C GLU A 128 -0.41 16.97 -30.01
N ASP A 129 0.17 18.13 -30.36
CA ASP A 129 1.61 18.22 -30.63
C ASP A 129 2.43 17.98 -29.34
N GLU A 130 1.99 18.50 -28.20
CA GLU A 130 2.66 18.28 -26.91
C GLU A 130 2.55 16.82 -26.46
N LYS A 131 1.37 16.20 -26.62
CA LYS A 131 1.17 14.79 -26.30
C LYS A 131 2.03 13.89 -27.19
N ARG A 132 2.09 14.16 -28.50
CA ARG A 132 2.98 13.43 -29.42
C ARG A 132 4.45 13.62 -29.11
N ALA A 133 4.87 14.85 -28.79
CA ALA A 133 6.24 15.12 -28.37
C ALA A 133 6.61 14.34 -27.09
N PHE A 134 5.69 14.25 -26.13
CA PHE A 134 5.89 13.44 -24.93
C PHE A 134 6.03 11.94 -25.29
N TYR A 135 5.15 11.42 -26.13
CA TYR A 135 5.18 10.04 -26.60
C TYR A 135 6.50 9.71 -27.30
N ASP A 136 6.92 10.55 -28.24
CA ASP A 136 8.16 10.35 -29.00
C ASP A 136 9.41 10.39 -28.11
N ALA A 137 9.40 11.24 -27.08
CA ALA A 137 10.52 11.36 -26.13
C ALA A 137 10.56 10.21 -25.11
N ASN A 138 9.45 9.51 -24.88
CA ASN A 138 9.29 8.54 -23.79
C ASN A 138 8.74 7.18 -24.28
N GLN A 139 9.13 6.73 -25.45
CA GLN A 139 8.63 5.49 -26.05
C GLN A 139 8.86 4.25 -25.17
N ASP A 140 9.90 4.27 -24.34
CA ASP A 140 10.16 3.22 -23.36
C ASP A 140 9.05 3.05 -22.32
N LEU A 141 8.28 4.09 -22.01
CA LEU A 141 7.11 4.01 -21.12
C LEU A 141 5.94 3.25 -21.76
N PHE A 142 5.91 3.17 -23.09
CA PHE A 142 4.83 2.60 -23.87
C PHE A 142 5.24 1.33 -24.62
N THR A 143 6.43 0.78 -24.34
CA THR A 143 6.94 -0.43 -24.97
C THR A 143 6.34 -1.67 -24.31
N ARG A 144 5.94 -2.64 -25.16
CA ARG A 144 5.40 -3.92 -24.74
C ARG A 144 6.44 -5.04 -24.76
N TYR A 145 5.99 -6.19 -24.28
CA TYR A 145 6.75 -7.42 -24.37
C TYR A 145 7.23 -7.69 -25.83
N HIS A 146 8.47 -8.12 -25.97
CA HIS A 146 9.18 -8.29 -27.28
C HIS A 146 9.50 -7.01 -28.05
N GLY A 147 9.50 -5.85 -27.42
CA GLY A 147 9.84 -4.59 -28.06
C GLY A 147 8.72 -4.00 -28.91
N ASP A 148 7.52 -4.52 -28.77
CA ASP A 148 6.33 -3.95 -29.36
C ASP A 148 5.95 -2.66 -28.65
N LEU A 149 5.70 -1.60 -29.42
CA LEU A 149 5.30 -0.31 -28.92
C LEU A 149 3.77 -0.16 -28.98
N PHE A 150 3.14 0.31 -27.92
CA PHE A 150 1.75 0.74 -27.97
C PHE A 150 1.64 1.92 -28.94
N PRO A 151 0.77 1.88 -29.95
CA PRO A 151 0.59 3.03 -30.83
C PRO A 151 0.02 4.22 -30.04
N TYR A 152 0.36 5.42 -30.49
CA TYR A 152 -0.07 6.67 -29.85
C TYR A 152 -1.58 6.71 -29.59
N GLU A 153 -2.36 6.27 -30.55
CA GLU A 153 -3.83 6.30 -30.54
C GLU A 153 -4.44 5.39 -29.45
N GLU A 154 -3.67 4.43 -28.94
CA GLU A 154 -4.08 3.57 -27.82
C GLU A 154 -3.70 4.15 -26.44
N VAL A 155 -2.79 5.13 -26.40
CA VAL A 155 -2.23 5.64 -25.14
C VAL A 155 -2.36 7.15 -24.97
N ASP A 156 -3.06 7.86 -25.83
CA ASP A 156 -3.19 9.32 -25.76
C ASP A 156 -3.82 9.81 -24.44
N LEU A 157 -4.81 9.10 -23.91
CA LEU A 157 -5.43 9.38 -22.62
C LEU A 157 -4.46 9.13 -21.44
N ILE A 158 -3.60 8.13 -21.59
CA ILE A 158 -2.57 7.81 -20.59
C ILE A 158 -1.51 8.90 -20.60
N ILE A 159 -1.12 9.38 -21.79
CA ILE A 159 -0.17 10.49 -21.96
C ILE A 159 -0.73 11.76 -21.33
N GLU A 160 -2.00 12.08 -21.57
CA GLU A 160 -2.64 13.26 -20.96
C GLU A 160 -2.66 13.15 -19.43
N LYS A 161 -3.01 11.98 -18.89
CA LYS A 161 -2.93 11.72 -17.44
C LYS A 161 -1.53 11.96 -16.89
N TRP A 162 -0.50 11.46 -17.56
CA TRP A 162 0.90 11.60 -17.14
C TRP A 162 1.36 13.06 -17.13
N LEU A 163 1.07 13.79 -18.19
CA LEU A 163 1.37 15.22 -18.28
C LEU A 163 0.68 16.01 -17.16
N LYS A 164 -0.56 15.67 -16.84
CA LYS A 164 -1.29 16.29 -15.73
C LYS A 164 -0.77 15.88 -14.35
N VAL A 165 -0.29 14.65 -14.20
CA VAL A 165 0.38 14.24 -12.96
C VAL A 165 1.68 15.01 -12.77
N GLN A 166 2.44 15.26 -13.84
CA GLN A 166 3.63 16.13 -13.78
C GLN A 166 3.25 17.56 -13.39
N GLU A 167 2.23 18.14 -14.04
CA GLU A 167 1.71 19.46 -13.70
C GLU A 167 1.30 19.55 -12.22
N TYR A 168 0.67 18.51 -11.68
CA TYR A 168 0.32 18.43 -10.27
C TYR A 168 1.55 18.39 -9.35
N GLN A 169 2.60 17.67 -9.72
CA GLN A 169 3.88 17.69 -9.00
C GLN A 169 4.54 19.06 -9.02
N ASP A 170 4.53 19.75 -10.16
CA ASP A 170 5.03 21.12 -10.27
C ASP A 170 4.27 22.10 -9.35
N ILE A 171 2.95 21.88 -9.18
CA ILE A 171 2.14 22.63 -8.21
C ILE A 171 2.62 22.37 -6.79
N ILE A 172 2.83 21.10 -6.42
CA ILE A 172 3.31 20.72 -5.09
C ILE A 172 4.69 21.35 -4.84
N GLU A 173 5.63 21.20 -5.77
CA GLU A 173 6.98 21.76 -5.64
C GLU A 173 6.94 23.30 -5.49
N SER A 174 6.09 23.94 -6.26
CA SER A 174 5.86 25.40 -6.16
C SER A 174 5.33 25.78 -4.77
N VAL A 175 4.35 25.06 -4.24
CA VAL A 175 3.80 25.32 -2.91
C VAL A 175 4.84 25.05 -1.82
N VAL A 176 5.64 24.01 -1.93
CA VAL A 176 6.75 23.70 -0.99
C VAL A 176 7.80 24.80 -1.01
N ALA A 177 8.28 25.18 -2.20
CA ALA A 177 9.28 26.23 -2.35
C ALA A 177 8.80 27.57 -1.77
N ASN A 178 7.53 27.88 -1.92
CA ASN A 178 6.91 29.08 -1.38
C ASN A 178 6.78 29.05 0.15
N THR A 179 6.56 27.89 0.73
CA THR A 179 6.55 27.71 2.19
C THR A 179 7.93 28.00 2.77
N HIS A 180 8.98 27.44 2.20
CA HIS A 180 10.36 27.71 2.66
C HIS A 180 10.80 29.16 2.46
N LEU A 181 10.40 29.79 1.36
CA LEU A 181 10.67 31.22 1.13
C LEU A 181 9.97 32.11 2.17
N SER A 182 8.74 31.78 2.53
CA SER A 182 8.02 32.49 3.59
C SER A 182 8.72 32.38 4.95
N GLU A 183 9.23 31.21 5.30
CA GLU A 183 10.04 31.00 6.50
C GLU A 183 11.35 31.82 6.48
N MET A 184 12.04 31.84 5.34
CA MET A 184 13.27 32.65 5.18
C MET A 184 13.00 34.12 5.38
N ILE A 185 11.92 34.65 4.81
CA ILE A 185 11.54 36.08 4.93
C ILE A 185 11.20 36.41 6.39
N VAL A 186 10.45 35.57 7.08
CA VAL A 186 10.12 35.78 8.50
C VAL A 186 11.38 35.74 9.36
N ASN A 187 12.32 34.83 9.09
CA ASN A 187 13.58 34.77 9.80
C ASN A 187 14.47 35.99 9.57
N GLU A 188 14.50 36.51 8.35
CA GLU A 188 15.24 37.76 8.04
C GLU A 188 14.59 38.98 8.68
N ILE A 189 13.27 39.05 8.70
CA ILE A 189 12.52 40.14 9.34
C ILE A 189 12.70 40.10 10.86
N SER A 190 12.68 38.92 11.47
CA SER A 190 12.83 38.77 12.93
C SER A 190 14.26 38.95 13.42
N ALA A 191 15.27 38.76 12.57
CA ALA A 191 16.67 38.93 12.89
C ALA A 191 17.15 40.42 12.81
N GLN A 192 16.35 41.30 12.27
CA GLN A 192 16.65 42.72 12.14
C GLN A 192 15.59 43.51 12.92
N ASP A 193 16.00 44.43 13.79
CA ASP A 193 15.12 45.39 14.46
C ASP A 193 14.16 46.02 13.45
N MET A 194 12.89 45.60 13.50
CA MET A 194 11.88 45.96 12.50
C MET A 194 11.51 47.44 12.57
N SER A 195 11.89 48.20 11.58
CA SER A 195 11.25 49.45 11.28
C SER A 195 9.97 49.21 10.45
N ASP A 196 8.91 50.00 10.67
CA ASP A 196 7.63 49.89 9.98
C ASP A 196 7.73 49.83 8.44
N GLU A 197 8.69 50.49 7.85
CA GLU A 197 8.97 50.46 6.40
C GLU A 197 9.37 49.09 5.84
N LYS A 198 10.03 48.23 6.64
CA LYS A 198 10.45 46.89 6.21
C LYS A 198 9.29 45.90 6.28
N SER A 199 8.38 46.08 7.19
CA SER A 199 7.16 45.30 7.29
C SER A 199 6.28 45.48 6.05
N ASP A 200 6.11 46.73 5.59
CA ASP A 200 5.33 47.05 4.40
C ASP A 200 5.95 46.46 3.12
N ASN A 201 7.28 46.48 3.01
CA ASN A 201 7.99 45.89 1.89
C ASN A 201 7.88 44.35 1.86
N ALA A 202 7.94 43.69 3.00
CA ALA A 202 7.74 42.23 3.09
C ALA A 202 6.31 41.83 2.70
N VAL A 203 5.29 42.56 3.18
CA VAL A 203 3.88 42.36 2.82
C VAL A 203 3.68 42.62 1.33
N GLN A 204 4.26 43.62 0.76
CA GLN A 204 4.18 43.93 -0.68
C GLN A 204 4.84 42.83 -1.52
N TRP A 205 6.00 42.34 -1.10
CA TRP A 205 6.72 41.26 -1.78
C TRP A 205 5.94 39.94 -1.71
N MET A 206 5.37 39.60 -0.57
CA MET A 206 4.48 38.43 -0.41
C MET A 206 3.27 38.52 -1.30
N SER A 207 2.63 39.68 -1.40
CA SER A 207 1.46 39.91 -2.27
C SER A 207 1.79 39.81 -3.77
N GLU A 208 3.01 40.17 -4.19
CA GLU A 208 3.48 39.98 -5.56
C GLU A 208 3.85 38.52 -5.85
N PHE A 209 4.38 37.84 -4.88
CA PHE A 209 4.72 36.45 -4.94
C PHE A 209 3.45 35.57 -5.03
N GLU A 210 2.40 35.87 -4.23
CA GLU A 210 1.07 35.24 -4.31
C GLU A 210 0.45 35.33 -5.71
N ARG A 211 0.60 36.47 -6.37
CA ARG A 211 0.14 36.64 -7.76
C ARG A 211 0.85 35.73 -8.74
N ARG A 212 2.11 35.42 -8.52
CA ARG A 212 2.89 34.55 -9.40
C ARG A 212 2.51 33.09 -9.26
N ILE A 213 2.13 32.65 -8.05
CA ILE A 213 1.80 31.26 -7.75
C ILE A 213 0.29 30.98 -7.68
N SER A 214 -0.55 32.00 -7.94
CA SER A 214 -2.01 31.88 -7.92
C SER A 214 -2.61 31.43 -6.57
N ILE A 215 -1.88 31.60 -5.46
CA ILE A 215 -2.42 31.36 -4.11
C ILE A 215 -3.34 32.55 -3.74
N PRO A 216 -4.55 32.34 -3.24
CA PRO A 216 -5.46 33.40 -2.87
C PRO A 216 -4.85 34.33 -1.81
N PRO A 217 -4.84 35.68 -2.03
CA PRO A 217 -4.21 36.65 -1.12
C PRO A 217 -4.70 36.59 0.33
N LEU A 218 -5.93 36.12 0.53
CA LEU A 218 -6.58 36.04 1.84
C LEU A 218 -5.90 35.07 2.80
N GLN A 219 -5.33 34.00 2.29
CA GLN A 219 -4.73 32.94 3.11
C GLN A 219 -3.35 33.31 3.63
N VAL A 220 -2.55 33.94 2.81
CA VAL A 220 -1.22 34.42 3.26
C VAL A 220 -1.37 35.61 4.21
N ARG A 221 -2.35 36.51 3.99
CA ARG A 221 -2.64 37.57 4.95
C ARG A 221 -3.04 37.04 6.33
N ARG A 222 -3.83 35.95 6.38
CA ARG A 222 -4.19 35.28 7.64
C ARG A 222 -2.97 34.63 8.29
N ALA A 223 -2.07 34.05 7.49
CA ALA A 223 -0.82 33.48 7.95
C ALA A 223 0.10 34.53 8.61
N LEU A 224 0.18 35.72 8.03
CA LEU A 224 1.02 36.83 8.52
C LEU A 224 0.38 37.60 9.70
N SER A 225 -0.94 37.60 9.84
CA SER A 225 -1.66 38.46 10.79
C SER A 225 -2.00 37.81 12.14
N GLY A 226 -1.67 36.55 12.37
CA GLY A 226 -2.00 35.89 13.64
C GLY A 226 -3.51 35.75 13.90
N GLY A 227 -4.33 35.68 12.86
CA GLY A 227 -5.79 35.64 12.99
C GLY A 227 -6.31 34.32 13.58
N GLU A 228 -7.38 34.39 14.38
CA GLU A 228 -7.99 33.33 15.18
C GLU A 228 -8.50 32.10 14.40
N GLU A 229 -8.55 32.14 13.09
CA GLU A 229 -8.93 30.98 12.28
C GLU A 229 -7.67 30.28 11.80
N GLY A 230 -7.30 29.25 12.55
CA GLY A 230 -6.09 28.47 12.39
C GLY A 230 -5.70 28.10 10.97
N CYS A 231 -5.01 29.00 10.33
CA CYS A 231 -4.32 28.71 9.10
C CYS A 231 -3.07 27.90 9.45
N LEU A 232 -2.88 26.81 8.75
CA LEU A 232 -1.65 26.00 8.81
C LEU A 232 -0.39 26.83 8.72
N CYS A 233 -0.46 27.93 7.93
CA CYS A 233 0.63 28.85 7.70
C CYS A 233 1.00 29.69 8.91
N GLN A 234 0.06 30.04 9.78
CA GLN A 234 0.33 30.82 10.97
C GLN A 234 1.30 30.12 11.92
N TRP A 235 1.12 28.80 12.06
CA TRP A 235 1.97 27.98 12.91
C TRP A 235 3.41 27.84 12.37
N GLU A 236 3.58 27.77 11.06
CA GLU A 236 4.91 27.74 10.41
C GLU A 236 5.65 29.10 10.52
N LEU A 237 4.91 30.21 10.52
CA LEU A 237 5.46 31.56 10.59
C LEU A 237 5.80 32.01 12.03
N GLU A 238 5.17 31.41 13.03
CA GLU A 238 5.43 31.69 14.46
C GLU A 238 6.53 30.79 15.06
N ALA A 239 7.23 30.00 14.24
CA ALA A 239 8.33 29.17 14.69
C ALA A 239 9.44 30.03 15.34
N PRO A 240 9.88 29.70 16.55
CA PRO A 240 10.86 30.54 17.26
C PRO A 240 12.18 30.62 16.50
N THR A 241 12.72 31.83 16.44
CA THR A 241 13.94 32.17 15.72
C THR A 241 15.23 31.69 16.37
N ASP A 242 15.16 31.16 17.58
CA ASP A 242 16.34 30.66 18.30
C ASP A 242 16.57 29.16 18.03
N ARG A 243 17.40 28.90 17.01
CA ARG A 243 17.85 27.56 16.60
C ARG A 243 18.91 26.94 17.53
N SER A 244 19.25 27.59 18.65
CA SER A 244 20.26 27.09 19.57
C SER A 244 19.76 26.00 20.53
N GLN A 245 18.44 25.75 20.53
CA GLN A 245 17.83 24.66 21.31
C GLN A 245 17.11 23.73 20.36
N SER A 246 17.46 22.47 20.40
CA SER A 246 16.92 21.36 19.61
C SER A 246 15.47 20.99 19.95
N ASP A 247 14.70 21.89 20.55
CA ASP A 247 13.32 21.65 20.93
C ASP A 247 12.41 21.88 19.71
N CYS A 248 11.70 20.85 19.32
CA CYS A 248 10.73 20.90 18.26
C CYS A 248 9.69 22.00 18.55
N VAL A 249 9.32 22.74 17.51
CA VAL A 249 8.26 23.76 17.59
C VAL A 249 6.97 23.23 18.23
N HIS A 250 6.70 21.94 18.12
CA HIS A 250 5.61 21.25 18.76
C HIS A 250 5.65 21.22 20.28
N GLU A 251 6.83 21.04 20.88
CA GLU A 251 6.93 21.08 22.35
C GLU A 251 6.66 22.48 22.90
N GLN A 252 6.98 23.50 22.14
CA GLN A 252 6.70 24.88 22.56
C GLN A 252 5.24 25.26 22.37
N VAL A 253 4.61 24.81 21.27
CA VAL A 253 3.16 24.97 21.05
C VAL A 253 2.35 24.18 22.09
N ALA A 254 2.76 22.97 22.44
CA ALA A 254 2.11 22.16 23.47
C ALA A 254 2.20 22.78 24.87
N LYS A 255 3.26 23.54 25.16
CA LYS A 255 3.45 24.25 26.44
C LYS A 255 2.73 25.60 26.52
N ALA A 256 2.25 26.11 25.41
CA ALA A 256 1.71 27.47 25.31
C ALA A 256 0.17 27.58 25.30
N ASP A 257 -0.59 26.55 25.66
CA ASP A 257 -2.06 26.50 25.53
C ASP A 257 -2.56 27.02 24.16
N CYS A 258 -1.76 26.81 23.09
CA CYS A 258 -2.09 27.26 21.77
C CYS A 258 -3.15 26.35 21.15
N GLU A 259 -4.31 26.89 20.85
CA GLU A 259 -5.38 26.23 20.11
C GLU A 259 -5.05 26.13 18.61
N CYS A 260 -3.86 25.56 18.27
CA CYS A 260 -3.55 25.27 16.88
C CYS A 260 -4.47 24.17 16.37
N PRO A 261 -5.33 24.43 15.39
CA PRO A 261 -6.29 23.44 14.87
C PRO A 261 -5.59 22.17 14.35
N LEU A 262 -4.40 22.31 13.76
CA LEU A 262 -3.56 21.17 13.33
C LEU A 262 -3.15 20.29 14.49
N TYR A 263 -2.71 20.88 15.57
CA TYR A 263 -2.27 20.15 16.76
C TYR A 263 -3.44 19.45 17.43
N ALA A 264 -4.60 20.11 17.52
CA ALA A 264 -5.81 19.51 18.05
C ALA A 264 -6.28 18.31 17.19
N VAL A 265 -6.27 18.45 15.87
CA VAL A 265 -6.59 17.36 14.94
C VAL A 265 -5.59 16.23 15.08
N TRP A 266 -4.30 16.53 15.08
CA TRP A 266 -3.24 15.55 15.24
C TRP A 266 -3.35 14.77 16.55
N ASN A 267 -3.53 15.46 17.67
CA ASN A 267 -3.72 14.81 18.97
C ASN A 267 -4.96 13.93 18.99
N GLN A 268 -6.06 14.39 18.40
CA GLN A 268 -7.28 13.60 18.30
C GLN A 268 -7.07 12.36 17.42
N MET A 269 -6.36 12.49 16.29
CA MET A 269 -6.01 11.36 15.43
C MET A 269 -5.15 10.32 16.18
N GLN A 270 -4.17 10.78 16.97
CA GLN A 270 -3.32 9.91 17.80
C GLN A 270 -4.12 9.25 18.95
N GLU A 271 -5.04 9.99 19.55
CA GLU A 271 -5.85 9.47 20.66
C GLU A 271 -6.89 8.46 20.14
N ASP A 272 -7.51 8.72 19.00
CA ASP A 272 -8.41 7.80 18.33
C ASP A 272 -7.67 6.52 17.89
N GLN A 273 -6.41 6.63 17.44
CA GLN A 273 -5.56 5.48 17.10
C GLN A 273 -5.20 4.67 18.38
N ARG A 274 -4.80 5.31 19.47
CA ARG A 274 -4.53 4.62 20.74
C ARG A 274 -5.77 3.92 21.31
N GLN A 275 -6.94 4.57 21.26
CA GLN A 275 -8.19 3.96 21.72
C GLN A 275 -8.60 2.73 20.90
N ARG A 276 -8.14 2.62 19.68
CA ARG A 276 -8.37 1.47 18.80
C ARG A 276 -7.38 0.36 19.05
N GLU A 277 -6.11 0.70 19.22
CA GLU A 277 -5.08 -0.24 19.64
C GLU A 277 -5.40 -0.87 20.98
N ASP A 278 -5.95 -0.09 21.94
CA ASP A 278 -6.43 -0.60 23.22
C ASP A 278 -7.70 -1.46 23.10
N LYS A 279 -8.62 -1.13 22.19
CA LYS A 279 -9.83 -1.95 21.96
C LYS A 279 -9.55 -3.21 21.15
N SER A 280 -8.44 -3.28 20.43
CA SER A 280 -7.98 -4.47 19.72
C SER A 280 -7.20 -5.44 20.61
N ARG A 281 -6.84 -5.02 21.84
CA ARG A 281 -6.34 -5.95 22.84
C ARG A 281 -7.50 -6.82 23.33
N PRO A 282 -7.36 -8.15 23.37
CA PRO A 282 -8.24 -8.95 24.21
C PRO A 282 -8.16 -8.38 25.63
N GLU A 283 -9.30 -8.08 26.25
CA GLU A 283 -9.31 -7.83 27.68
C GLU A 283 -8.61 -9.01 28.34
N GLU A 284 -7.51 -8.75 29.01
CA GLU A 284 -6.93 -9.72 29.93
C GLU A 284 -8.03 -10.01 30.95
N ALA A 285 -8.81 -11.06 30.68
CA ALA A 285 -9.68 -11.60 31.70
C ALA A 285 -8.78 -12.05 32.83
N GLU A 286 -8.81 -11.30 33.93
CA GLU A 286 -8.36 -11.77 35.23
C GLU A 286 -9.16 -13.03 35.61
N ASN A 287 -8.72 -14.16 35.06
CA ASN A 287 -9.08 -15.48 35.51
C ASN A 287 -7.81 -16.12 36.08
N GLU A 288 -7.51 -15.77 37.30
CA GLU A 288 -6.73 -16.63 38.18
C GLU A 288 -7.45 -17.97 38.31
N SER A 289 -7.10 -18.96 37.50
CA SER A 289 -7.03 -20.38 37.88
C SER A 289 -6.99 -21.27 36.64
N SER A 290 -5.83 -21.41 36.03
CA SER A 290 -5.23 -22.67 35.54
C SER A 290 -3.84 -22.34 34.97
N ILE A 291 -2.81 -22.48 35.83
CA ILE A 291 -1.41 -22.34 35.44
C ILE A 291 -1.05 -23.55 34.56
N GLY A 292 -1.41 -23.49 33.29
CA GLY A 292 -0.72 -24.23 32.24
C GLY A 292 0.47 -23.35 31.80
N ASN A 293 1.65 -23.92 31.64
CA ASN A 293 2.92 -23.30 31.31
C ASN A 293 2.76 -22.13 30.32
N ILE A 294 2.66 -20.91 30.81
CA ILE A 294 2.78 -19.69 30.01
C ILE A 294 4.23 -19.64 29.54
N GLY A 295 4.47 -19.52 28.23
CA GLY A 295 5.81 -19.38 27.67
C GLY A 295 6.54 -18.16 28.26
N ARG A 296 7.84 -18.12 28.08
CA ARG A 296 8.68 -17.01 28.54
C ARG A 296 8.49 -15.79 27.64
N CYS A 297 8.36 -14.61 28.24
CA CYS A 297 8.39 -13.33 27.52
C CYS A 297 9.83 -12.78 27.52
N TYR A 298 10.33 -12.44 26.32
CA TYR A 298 11.63 -11.79 26.11
C TYR A 298 11.38 -10.35 25.63
N TYR A 299 11.90 -9.41 26.40
CA TYR A 299 11.86 -7.99 26.07
C TYR A 299 13.14 -7.55 25.41
N VAL A 300 13.03 -6.71 24.37
CA VAL A 300 14.14 -6.25 23.54
C VAL A 300 14.04 -4.74 23.34
N SER A 301 15.09 -4.00 23.64
CA SER A 301 15.15 -2.56 23.50
C SER A 301 16.49 -2.11 22.94
N SER A 302 16.50 -1.48 21.79
CA SER A 302 17.73 -0.87 21.25
C SER A 302 18.19 0.33 22.08
N ILE A 303 17.27 0.91 22.88
CA ILE A 303 17.47 2.13 23.68
C ILE A 303 18.01 1.79 25.05
N HIS A 304 17.39 0.83 25.76
CA HIS A 304 17.63 0.54 27.17
C HIS A 304 18.25 -0.85 27.41
N GLY A 305 18.41 -1.65 26.34
CA GLY A 305 18.83 -3.05 26.44
C GLY A 305 20.34 -3.25 26.52
N ASP A 306 20.72 -4.46 26.95
CA ASP A 306 22.08 -5.01 26.91
C ASP A 306 21.98 -6.50 26.59
N ASP A 307 22.79 -7.01 25.65
CA ASP A 307 22.72 -8.41 25.25
C ASP A 307 23.29 -9.40 26.28
N THR A 308 23.83 -8.88 27.39
CA THR A 308 24.20 -9.67 28.56
C THR A 308 23.04 -9.85 29.55
N ASN A 309 21.94 -9.14 29.35
CA ASN A 309 20.74 -9.23 30.16
C ASN A 309 19.95 -10.53 29.91
N GLU A 310 19.05 -10.85 30.83
CA GLU A 310 18.19 -12.04 30.72
C GLU A 310 17.00 -11.88 29.79
N GLY A 311 16.72 -10.66 29.30
CA GLY A 311 15.57 -10.36 28.44
C GLY A 311 14.25 -10.20 29.23
N THR A 312 14.29 -9.83 30.51
CA THR A 312 13.12 -9.42 31.26
C THR A 312 12.75 -7.97 30.95
N GLN A 313 11.56 -7.53 31.33
CA GLN A 313 11.14 -6.15 31.07
C GLN A 313 12.06 -5.11 31.72
N ASP A 314 12.57 -5.37 32.94
CA ASP A 314 13.51 -4.49 33.64
C ASP A 314 14.95 -4.63 33.13
N GLN A 315 15.28 -5.72 32.47
CA GLN A 315 16.60 -6.03 31.91
C GLN A 315 16.44 -6.58 30.47
N PRO A 316 16.06 -5.74 29.50
CA PRO A 316 15.81 -6.17 28.14
C PRO A 316 17.11 -6.53 27.39
N LEU A 317 17.01 -7.39 26.41
CA LEU A 317 18.05 -7.59 25.40
C LEU A 317 18.20 -6.33 24.55
N LYS A 318 19.37 -6.13 23.93
CA LYS A 318 19.61 -4.94 23.11
C LYS A 318 19.38 -5.16 21.63
N SER A 319 19.72 -6.32 21.11
CA SER A 319 19.81 -6.54 19.66
C SER A 319 18.95 -7.68 19.18
N LEU A 320 18.56 -7.62 17.89
CA LEU A 320 17.94 -8.75 17.20
C LEU A 320 18.92 -9.92 17.02
N TYR A 321 20.23 -9.67 17.05
CA TYR A 321 21.22 -10.74 17.06
C TYR A 321 21.15 -11.62 18.31
N ALA A 322 20.80 -11.03 19.46
CA ALA A 322 20.54 -11.81 20.66
C ALA A 322 19.25 -12.64 20.49
N VAL A 323 18.19 -12.06 19.91
CA VAL A 323 16.92 -12.75 19.63
C VAL A 323 17.16 -13.94 18.69
N ASN A 324 17.90 -13.75 17.60
CA ASN A 324 18.20 -14.81 16.62
C ASN A 324 18.93 -16.03 17.22
N ARG A 325 19.54 -15.88 18.41
CA ARG A 325 20.20 -16.98 19.14
C ARG A 325 19.30 -17.65 20.18
N LEU A 326 18.13 -17.06 20.47
CA LEU A 326 17.19 -17.67 21.41
C LEU A 326 16.66 -19.01 20.83
N LYS A 327 16.45 -19.95 21.73
CA LYS A 327 15.73 -21.19 21.42
C LYS A 327 14.30 -21.05 21.94
N LEU A 328 13.48 -20.34 21.15
CA LEU A 328 12.09 -20.14 21.49
C LEU A 328 11.33 -21.46 21.55
N LYS A 329 10.46 -21.60 22.52
CA LYS A 329 9.58 -22.74 22.74
C LYS A 329 8.14 -22.38 22.45
N PRO A 330 7.25 -23.32 22.26
CA PRO A 330 5.81 -23.04 22.16
C PRO A 330 5.33 -22.17 23.32
N GLY A 331 4.62 -21.09 23.00
CA GLY A 331 4.11 -20.11 23.94
C GLY A 331 5.07 -18.96 24.28
N ASP A 332 6.33 -19.00 23.84
CA ASP A 332 7.26 -17.91 24.07
C ASP A 332 6.87 -16.66 23.27
N GLN A 333 7.18 -15.50 23.85
CA GLN A 333 6.93 -14.20 23.24
C GLN A 333 8.23 -13.40 23.13
N VAL A 334 8.37 -12.61 22.07
CA VAL A 334 9.44 -11.63 21.89
C VAL A 334 8.79 -10.28 21.66
N LEU A 335 9.02 -9.35 22.55
CA LEU A 335 8.44 -8.02 22.52
C LEU A 335 9.53 -6.96 22.32
N LEU A 336 9.43 -6.21 21.22
CA LEU A 336 10.34 -5.12 20.89
C LEU A 336 9.79 -3.81 21.47
N GLU A 337 10.64 -3.02 22.13
CA GLU A 337 10.22 -1.74 22.70
C GLU A 337 9.85 -0.76 21.58
N ARG A 338 8.71 -0.09 21.71
CA ARG A 338 8.32 1.00 20.81
C ARG A 338 9.36 2.12 20.85
N ASP A 339 9.47 2.89 19.78
CA ASP A 339 10.54 3.88 19.50
C ASP A 339 11.94 3.28 19.31
N SER A 340 12.13 1.97 19.46
CA SER A 340 13.41 1.31 19.16
C SER A 340 13.65 1.24 17.63
N VAL A 341 14.88 1.52 17.23
CA VAL A 341 15.37 1.30 15.87
C VAL A 341 16.51 0.28 15.91
N PHE A 342 16.36 -0.81 15.17
CA PHE A 342 17.35 -1.88 15.04
C PHE A 342 18.09 -1.74 13.70
N GLU A 343 18.97 -0.74 13.64
CA GLU A 343 19.71 -0.35 12.44
C GLU A 343 20.76 -1.41 12.01
N GLY A 344 20.76 -1.79 10.73
CA GLY A 344 21.63 -2.82 10.19
C GLY A 344 21.36 -4.23 10.71
N GLN A 345 20.21 -4.44 11.36
CA GLN A 345 19.86 -5.71 11.99
C GLN A 345 18.69 -6.40 11.27
N PHE A 346 18.51 -7.66 11.55
CA PHE A 346 17.49 -8.52 10.96
C PHE A 346 16.98 -9.55 11.96
N LEU A 347 15.77 -10.05 11.74
CA LEU A 347 15.14 -11.07 12.56
C LEU A 347 14.97 -12.36 11.73
N HIS A 348 15.79 -13.36 11.96
CA HIS A 348 15.75 -14.65 11.27
C HIS A 348 15.36 -15.77 12.23
N LEU A 349 14.21 -16.36 11.99
CA LEU A 349 13.59 -17.35 12.87
C LEU A 349 13.47 -18.71 12.18
N ASN A 350 13.69 -19.77 12.95
CA ASN A 350 13.28 -21.14 12.64
C ASN A 350 12.67 -21.72 13.91
N VAL A 351 11.39 -21.48 14.13
CA VAL A 351 10.71 -21.73 15.39
C VAL A 351 9.35 -22.37 15.16
N GLN A 352 8.93 -23.20 16.09
CA GLN A 352 7.67 -23.91 16.02
C GLN A 352 6.89 -23.71 17.32
N GLY A 353 5.75 -23.07 17.22
CA GLY A 353 4.72 -23.07 18.25
C GLY A 353 3.86 -24.33 18.19
N THR A 354 2.77 -24.33 18.91
CA THR A 354 1.67 -25.29 18.75
C THR A 354 0.36 -24.53 18.70
N LYS A 355 -0.71 -25.20 18.30
CA LYS A 355 -2.03 -24.58 18.25
C LYS A 355 -2.46 -24.00 19.60
N GLU A 356 -2.13 -24.69 20.69
CA GLU A 356 -2.46 -24.29 22.06
C GLU A 356 -1.48 -23.25 22.61
N HIS A 357 -0.26 -23.20 22.09
CA HIS A 357 0.84 -22.37 22.55
C HIS A 357 1.59 -21.77 21.36
N PRO A 358 0.98 -20.85 20.60
CA PRO A 358 1.65 -20.18 19.48
C PRO A 358 2.79 -19.29 20.01
N ILE A 359 3.77 -19.07 19.15
CA ILE A 359 4.84 -18.08 19.40
C ILE A 359 4.35 -16.71 18.98
N TYR A 360 4.72 -15.68 19.73
CA TYR A 360 4.31 -14.31 19.43
C TYR A 360 5.52 -13.39 19.34
N ILE A 361 5.57 -12.60 18.26
CA ILE A 361 6.57 -11.54 18.05
C ILE A 361 5.80 -10.22 17.88
N GLY A 362 6.04 -9.26 18.76
CA GLY A 362 5.30 -8.00 18.71
C GLY A 362 6.03 -6.85 19.37
N ALA A 363 5.28 -5.84 19.80
CA ALA A 363 5.81 -4.64 20.42
C ALA A 363 5.27 -4.45 21.85
N TYR A 364 6.01 -3.72 22.69
CA TYR A 364 5.57 -3.29 24.00
C TYR A 364 5.91 -1.82 24.25
N GLY A 365 5.28 -1.24 25.27
CA GLY A 365 5.45 0.16 25.62
C GLY A 365 4.55 1.09 24.80
N THR A 366 4.86 2.37 24.81
CA THR A 366 4.13 3.43 24.10
C THR A 366 5.07 4.11 23.12
N GLY A 367 4.54 4.69 22.05
CA GLY A 367 5.32 5.35 21.00
C GLY A 367 5.15 4.70 19.62
N GLU A 368 6.04 5.03 18.71
CA GLU A 368 6.05 4.49 17.34
C GLU A 368 6.36 2.99 17.31
N LYS A 369 5.92 2.31 16.25
CA LYS A 369 6.26 0.91 16.04
C LYS A 369 7.79 0.72 16.05
N PRO A 370 8.34 -0.29 16.76
CA PRO A 370 9.76 -0.58 16.68
C PRO A 370 10.16 -0.90 15.24
N LEU A 371 11.23 -0.29 14.76
CA LEU A 371 11.68 -0.40 13.37
C LEU A 371 12.84 -1.39 13.24
N ILE A 372 12.65 -2.43 12.43
CA ILE A 372 13.72 -3.29 11.93
C ILE A 372 14.22 -2.69 10.63
N GLN A 373 15.36 -2.00 10.68
CA GLN A 373 15.99 -1.36 9.54
C GLN A 373 17.20 -2.17 9.10
N THR A 374 17.04 -2.99 8.07
CA THR A 374 18.02 -4.06 7.75
C THR A 374 19.14 -3.60 6.83
N ASP A 375 18.88 -2.67 5.91
CA ASP A 375 19.86 -2.05 5.02
C ASP A 375 20.71 -3.06 4.22
N GLY A 376 20.06 -4.10 3.67
CA GLY A 376 20.69 -5.13 2.87
C GLY A 376 21.43 -6.23 3.65
N GLN A 377 21.40 -6.19 4.98
CA GLN A 377 21.87 -7.29 5.82
C GLN A 377 20.88 -8.47 5.80
N GLY A 378 21.04 -9.45 6.66
CA GLY A 378 20.13 -10.60 6.72
C GLY A 378 20.16 -11.44 5.44
N ILE A 379 21.37 -11.68 4.92
CA ILE A 379 21.58 -12.39 3.65
C ILE A 379 21.46 -13.90 3.87
N TRP A 380 20.69 -14.54 3.00
CA TRP A 380 20.55 -16.00 2.95
C TRP A 380 20.48 -16.46 1.50
N TYR A 381 20.65 -17.78 1.27
CA TYR A 381 20.62 -18.35 -0.07
C TYR A 381 19.29 -19.06 -0.32
N GLN A 382 18.50 -18.53 -1.27
CA GLN A 382 17.29 -19.17 -1.74
C GLN A 382 17.60 -20.12 -2.88
N ASP A 383 17.07 -21.34 -2.83
CA ASP A 383 17.14 -22.31 -3.91
C ASP A 383 15.86 -23.14 -3.96
N TYR A 384 15.10 -23.02 -5.05
CA TYR A 384 13.90 -23.82 -5.26
C TYR A 384 14.20 -25.32 -5.43
N GLY A 385 15.45 -25.68 -5.70
CA GLY A 385 15.87 -27.07 -5.89
C GLY A 385 15.55 -27.66 -7.26
N ASN A 386 14.83 -26.93 -8.10
CA ASN A 386 14.55 -27.25 -9.51
C ASN A 386 14.20 -25.98 -10.29
N GLU A 387 14.28 -26.10 -11.62
CA GLU A 387 13.82 -25.03 -12.52
C GLU A 387 12.31 -24.75 -12.33
N LEU A 388 11.94 -23.49 -12.50
CA LEU A 388 10.58 -23.03 -12.38
C LEU A 388 9.78 -23.25 -13.69
N ASP A 389 8.57 -22.71 -13.74
CA ASP A 389 7.63 -22.81 -14.85
C ASP A 389 8.17 -22.21 -16.15
N ALA A 390 8.94 -21.13 -16.10
CA ALA A 390 9.58 -20.50 -17.26
C ALA A 390 11.12 -20.58 -17.17
N PRO A 391 11.81 -20.89 -18.30
CA PRO A 391 13.28 -21.01 -18.33
C PRO A 391 14.01 -19.71 -17.97
N THR A 392 13.36 -18.58 -18.14
CA THR A 392 13.89 -17.25 -17.82
C THR A 392 13.78 -16.88 -16.34
N HIS A 393 13.00 -17.62 -15.58
CA HIS A 393 12.84 -17.34 -14.16
C HIS A 393 14.06 -17.78 -13.35
N VAL A 394 14.60 -16.85 -12.57
CA VAL A 394 15.67 -17.13 -11.62
C VAL A 394 15.11 -17.99 -10.50
N TYR A 395 15.74 -19.12 -10.22
CA TYR A 395 15.27 -20.09 -9.24
C TYR A 395 16.21 -20.27 -8.04
N ARG A 396 17.35 -19.60 -8.03
CA ARG A 396 18.28 -19.61 -6.92
C ARG A 396 19.16 -18.37 -6.89
N GLY A 397 19.56 -17.94 -5.72
CA GLY A 397 20.41 -16.77 -5.53
C GLY A 397 20.38 -16.25 -4.10
N TYR A 398 21.18 -15.23 -3.84
CA TYR A 398 21.21 -14.56 -2.56
C TYR A 398 20.03 -13.56 -2.43
N VAL A 399 19.44 -13.54 -1.24
CA VAL A 399 18.35 -12.65 -0.84
C VAL A 399 18.71 -12.02 0.49
N SER A 400 18.38 -10.76 0.67
CA SER A 400 18.38 -10.10 1.97
C SER A 400 16.95 -10.01 2.49
N SER A 401 16.67 -10.49 3.69
CA SER A 401 15.35 -10.40 4.31
C SER A 401 15.44 -9.75 5.69
N ALA A 402 14.59 -8.73 5.93
CA ALA A 402 14.56 -8.07 7.23
C ALA A 402 13.97 -8.99 8.30
N VAL A 403 12.90 -9.67 7.96
CA VAL A 403 12.32 -10.75 8.77
C VAL A 403 12.29 -12.02 7.90
N LEU A 404 12.89 -13.10 8.37
CA LEU A 404 12.89 -14.41 7.73
C LEU A 404 12.24 -15.43 8.66
N LEU A 405 11.13 -16.00 8.21
CA LEU A 405 10.37 -17.06 8.86
C LEU A 405 10.66 -18.38 8.12
N TYR A 406 11.72 -19.06 8.49
CA TYR A 406 12.17 -20.28 7.80
C TYR A 406 11.68 -21.53 8.51
N ASP A 407 10.79 -22.28 7.87
CA ASP A 407 10.12 -23.44 8.47
C ASP A 407 9.42 -23.14 9.81
N CYS A 408 8.85 -21.91 9.95
CA CYS A 408 8.10 -21.50 11.13
C CYS A 408 6.62 -21.92 11.03
N GLU A 409 6.03 -22.26 12.15
CA GLU A 409 4.60 -22.55 12.25
C GLU A 409 4.01 -22.15 13.60
N TYR A 410 2.69 -21.93 13.66
CA TYR A 410 1.99 -21.43 14.86
C TYR A 410 2.67 -20.17 15.42
N LEU A 411 2.78 -19.16 14.57
CA LEU A 411 3.51 -17.92 14.83
C LEU A 411 2.68 -16.70 14.44
N THR A 412 2.65 -15.71 15.32
CA THR A 412 2.12 -14.37 15.00
C THR A 412 3.25 -13.35 15.03
N VAL A 413 3.31 -12.48 14.02
CA VAL A 413 4.21 -11.30 13.97
C VAL A 413 3.35 -10.08 13.76
N GLU A 414 3.42 -9.11 14.67
CA GLU A 414 2.59 -7.93 14.57
C GLU A 414 3.18 -6.65 15.17
N ASN A 415 2.59 -5.51 14.79
CA ASN A 415 2.89 -4.18 15.34
C ASN A 415 4.34 -3.73 15.16
N LEU A 416 5.00 -4.10 14.05
CA LEU A 416 6.39 -3.76 13.75
C LEU A 416 6.47 -2.84 12.54
N GLY A 417 7.47 -1.96 12.53
CA GLY A 417 8.00 -1.27 11.36
C GLY A 417 9.15 -2.08 10.73
N ILE A 418 9.20 -2.18 9.40
CA ILE A 418 10.19 -3.00 8.69
C ILE A 418 10.66 -2.23 7.46
N SER A 419 11.99 -2.09 7.29
CA SER A 419 12.59 -1.55 6.08
C SER A 419 13.85 -2.31 5.66
N ASN A 420 14.13 -2.31 4.35
CA ASN A 420 15.32 -2.98 3.81
C ASN A 420 15.86 -2.18 2.62
N LYS A 421 16.45 -1.02 2.94
CA LYS A 421 16.92 -0.03 1.96
C LYS A 421 18.14 -0.51 1.18
N GLY A 422 18.35 0.06 -0.02
CA GLY A 422 19.58 -0.04 -0.77
C GLY A 422 20.70 0.77 -0.11
N GLY A 423 21.93 0.24 -0.14
CA GLY A 423 23.06 0.89 0.51
C GLY A 423 23.62 2.12 -0.20
N VAL A 424 23.09 2.55 -1.36
CA VAL A 424 23.60 3.69 -2.11
C VAL A 424 22.45 4.62 -2.49
N PHE A 425 22.46 5.81 -1.95
CA PHE A 425 21.54 6.89 -2.29
C PHE A 425 21.66 7.22 -3.80
N GLY A 426 20.55 7.23 -4.51
CA GLY A 426 20.49 7.60 -5.93
C GLY A 426 20.60 6.45 -6.92
N GLU A 427 20.79 5.21 -6.47
CA GLU A 427 20.52 4.04 -7.31
C GLU A 427 19.01 3.84 -7.41
N THR A 428 18.51 3.74 -8.64
CA THR A 428 17.14 3.30 -8.86
C THR A 428 17.02 1.86 -8.36
N TYR A 429 16.00 1.55 -7.56
CA TYR A 429 15.80 0.19 -7.07
C TYR A 429 15.36 -0.81 -8.13
N SER A 430 15.26 -0.36 -9.38
CA SER A 430 15.03 -1.15 -10.58
C SER A 430 16.30 -1.65 -11.29
N ALA A 431 17.48 -1.43 -10.74
CA ALA A 431 18.72 -1.89 -11.39
C ALA A 431 18.83 -3.42 -11.40
N PRO A 432 19.14 -4.06 -12.56
CA PRO A 432 19.18 -5.52 -12.71
C PRO A 432 20.25 -6.23 -11.84
N HIS A 433 21.19 -5.48 -11.30
CA HIS A 433 22.26 -6.01 -10.46
C HIS A 433 21.99 -5.87 -8.97
N LYS A 434 20.85 -5.29 -8.58
CA LYS A 434 20.48 -5.21 -7.16
C LYS A 434 20.18 -6.59 -6.60
N MET A 435 20.53 -6.77 -5.34
CA MET A 435 20.16 -7.96 -4.59
C MET A 435 18.63 -8.03 -4.44
N ASN A 436 18.09 -9.23 -4.49
CA ASN A 436 16.71 -9.47 -4.09
C ASN A 436 16.53 -9.12 -2.61
N ARG A 437 15.52 -8.33 -2.26
CA ARG A 437 15.26 -7.87 -0.89
C ARG A 437 13.82 -8.03 -0.51
N THR A 438 13.60 -8.45 0.73
CA THR A 438 12.26 -8.68 1.26
C THR A 438 12.12 -7.97 2.60
N GLY A 439 10.93 -7.47 2.88
CA GLY A 439 10.53 -7.07 4.24
C GLY A 439 10.32 -8.31 5.09
N VAL A 440 9.30 -9.12 4.77
CA VAL A 440 9.03 -10.41 5.44
C VAL A 440 9.07 -11.54 4.43
N ALA A 441 9.97 -12.49 4.61
CA ALA A 441 10.07 -13.72 3.84
C ALA A 441 9.56 -14.91 4.65
N GLY A 442 8.52 -15.60 4.16
CA GLY A 442 8.04 -16.88 4.67
C GLY A 442 8.55 -18.04 3.81
N ILE A 443 9.25 -19.00 4.41
CA ILE A 443 9.84 -20.12 3.68
C ILE A 443 9.36 -21.44 4.27
N ALA A 444 8.71 -22.25 3.45
CA ALA A 444 8.41 -23.65 3.75
C ALA A 444 9.39 -24.53 2.99
N LYS A 445 10.12 -25.41 3.68
CA LYS A 445 11.06 -26.33 3.04
C LYS A 445 11.03 -27.73 3.63
N ASN A 446 11.46 -27.91 4.87
CA ASN A 446 11.80 -29.22 5.42
C ASN A 446 10.81 -29.74 6.49
N ARG A 447 9.62 -29.18 6.55
CA ARG A 447 8.61 -29.55 7.56
C ARG A 447 7.26 -29.98 6.98
N GLY A 448 7.15 -30.12 5.66
CA GLY A 448 5.88 -30.42 5.00
C GLY A 448 4.92 -29.23 5.04
N THR A 449 3.71 -29.44 5.55
CA THR A 449 2.72 -28.35 5.73
C THR A 449 3.06 -27.52 6.94
N LEU A 450 3.20 -26.20 6.75
CA LEU A 450 3.33 -25.23 7.83
C LEU A 450 1.97 -24.60 8.14
N HIS A 451 1.66 -24.46 9.43
CA HIS A 451 0.33 -24.06 9.89
C HIS A 451 0.37 -22.74 10.68
N GLU A 452 -0.74 -22.00 10.61
CA GLU A 452 -1.05 -20.86 11.49
C GLU A 452 0.08 -19.84 11.56
N ILE A 453 0.32 -19.15 10.43
CA ILE A 453 1.27 -18.03 10.37
C ILE A 453 0.48 -16.76 10.12
N HIS A 454 0.56 -15.81 11.06
CA HIS A 454 -0.22 -14.59 11.03
C HIS A 454 0.66 -13.36 11.04
N LEU A 455 0.51 -12.50 10.04
CA LEU A 455 1.15 -11.18 9.97
C LEU A 455 0.08 -10.11 10.13
N ASN A 456 0.17 -9.30 11.20
CA ASN A 456 -0.85 -8.31 11.51
C ASN A 456 -0.23 -6.94 11.72
N ASN A 457 -0.89 -5.90 11.21
CA ASN A 457 -0.59 -4.49 11.50
C ASN A 457 0.91 -4.14 11.39
N LEU A 458 1.56 -4.63 10.32
CA LEU A 458 2.95 -4.28 9.99
C LEU A 458 2.99 -3.01 9.14
N TYR A 459 3.98 -2.15 9.39
CA TYR A 459 4.33 -1.06 8.50
C TYR A 459 5.63 -1.41 7.77
N ILE A 460 5.53 -1.78 6.49
CA ILE A 460 6.67 -2.23 5.69
C ILE A 460 6.94 -1.19 4.61
N HIS A 461 8.13 -0.62 4.63
CA HIS A 461 8.43 0.47 3.73
C HIS A 461 9.88 0.47 3.25
N ASP A 462 10.11 1.11 2.11
CA ASP A 462 11.45 1.25 1.54
C ASP A 462 12.17 -0.10 1.39
N ILE A 463 11.51 -1.05 0.71
CA ILE A 463 12.13 -2.33 0.33
C ILE A 463 12.73 -2.16 -1.05
N GLU A 464 14.04 -1.94 -1.12
CA GLU A 464 14.74 -1.56 -2.34
C GLU A 464 15.50 -2.75 -2.95
N GLY A 465 14.77 -3.71 -3.50
CA GLY A 465 15.32 -4.92 -4.10
C GLY A 465 15.34 -4.90 -5.62
N ASN A 466 15.57 -6.08 -6.19
CA ASN A 466 15.58 -6.31 -7.64
C ASN A 466 14.15 -6.49 -8.16
N VAL A 467 13.76 -5.77 -9.19
CA VAL A 467 12.44 -5.87 -9.81
C VAL A 467 12.35 -7.04 -10.80
N TYR A 468 13.45 -7.52 -11.31
CA TYR A 468 13.52 -8.42 -12.46
C TYR A 468 13.44 -9.90 -12.12
N ASP A 469 13.80 -10.28 -10.92
CA ASP A 469 13.76 -11.67 -10.49
C ASP A 469 12.39 -12.00 -9.90
N LYS A 470 11.38 -12.14 -10.77
CA LYS A 470 9.95 -12.23 -10.43
C LYS A 470 9.64 -13.20 -9.28
N HIS A 471 10.29 -14.35 -9.23
CA HIS A 471 9.98 -15.41 -8.27
C HIS A 471 11.03 -15.59 -7.15
N MET A 472 12.04 -14.75 -7.10
CA MET A 472 12.90 -14.68 -5.92
C MET A 472 12.21 -13.86 -4.81
N ASN A 473 12.63 -14.05 -3.56
CA ASN A 473 12.08 -13.23 -2.45
C ASN A 473 12.46 -11.76 -2.62
N ASN A 474 11.48 -10.97 -3.02
CA ASN A 474 11.68 -9.66 -3.64
C ASN A 474 10.41 -8.83 -3.48
N GLY A 475 10.22 -8.21 -2.36
CA GLY A 475 9.02 -7.44 -2.08
C GLY A 475 8.76 -7.15 -0.62
N GLY A 476 7.59 -6.67 -0.30
CA GLY A 476 7.16 -6.37 1.07
C GLY A 476 6.97 -7.63 1.90
N ILE A 477 6.03 -8.45 1.47
CA ILE A 477 5.75 -9.77 2.08
C ILE A 477 5.77 -10.82 0.98
N TYR A 478 6.60 -11.86 1.15
CA TYR A 478 6.71 -12.93 0.16
C TYR A 478 6.82 -14.32 0.82
N PHE A 479 5.79 -15.14 0.62
CA PHE A 479 5.76 -16.52 1.10
C PHE A 479 5.99 -17.50 -0.06
N THR A 480 6.95 -18.40 0.07
CA THR A 480 7.27 -19.39 -0.97
C THR A 480 7.63 -20.74 -0.39
N CYS A 481 7.51 -21.78 -1.24
CA CYS A 481 7.87 -23.14 -0.91
C CYS A 481 9.09 -23.59 -1.71
N LEU A 482 10.12 -24.04 -1.03
CA LEU A 482 11.32 -24.60 -1.60
C LEU A 482 11.27 -26.14 -1.55
N LYS A 483 11.95 -26.79 -2.49
CA LYS A 483 12.02 -28.26 -2.52
C LYS A 483 12.67 -28.80 -1.25
N PRO A 484 12.00 -29.70 -0.52
CA PRO A 484 12.58 -30.33 0.66
C PRO A 484 13.83 -31.14 0.33
N ASP A 485 14.77 -31.20 1.27
CA ASP A 485 15.97 -32.02 1.12
C ASP A 485 15.63 -33.53 1.04
N LYS A 486 14.53 -33.93 1.69
CA LYS A 486 14.00 -35.30 1.71
C LYS A 486 12.47 -35.29 1.71
N GLU A 487 11.87 -34.94 0.57
CA GLU A 487 10.41 -34.81 0.41
C GLU A 487 9.67 -36.09 0.80
N GLU A 488 10.26 -37.27 0.57
CA GLU A 488 9.69 -38.56 0.95
C GLU A 488 9.54 -38.74 2.47
N LYS A 489 10.22 -37.92 3.28
CA LYS A 489 10.14 -37.96 4.75
C LYS A 489 9.29 -36.82 5.33
N THR A 490 9.44 -35.64 4.78
CA THR A 490 8.79 -34.43 5.30
C THR A 490 7.42 -34.17 4.66
N GLY A 491 7.17 -34.76 3.50
CA GLY A 491 6.05 -34.39 2.64
C GLY A 491 6.35 -33.15 1.81
N VAL A 492 5.38 -32.74 1.02
CA VAL A 492 5.43 -31.56 0.17
C VAL A 492 5.40 -30.30 1.03
N ALA A 493 6.34 -29.39 0.77
CA ALA A 493 6.36 -28.09 1.45
C ALA A 493 5.20 -27.22 0.96
N ARG A 494 4.32 -26.80 1.88
CA ARG A 494 3.12 -25.99 1.60
C ARG A 494 2.64 -25.27 2.85
N TYR A 495 1.62 -24.43 2.68
CA TYR A 495 1.03 -23.64 3.76
C TYR A 495 -0.43 -23.99 4.00
N GLU A 496 -0.85 -23.89 5.25
CA GLU A 496 -2.24 -23.96 5.68
C GLU A 496 -2.49 -22.93 6.79
N ASN A 497 -3.58 -22.15 6.67
CA ASN A 497 -3.92 -21.06 7.61
C ASN A 497 -2.85 -19.96 7.70
N VAL A 498 -2.51 -19.34 6.58
CA VAL A 498 -1.68 -18.12 6.57
C VAL A 498 -2.58 -16.90 6.41
N SER A 499 -2.40 -15.91 7.27
CA SER A 499 -3.10 -14.63 7.14
C SER A 499 -2.14 -13.44 7.12
N VAL A 500 -2.46 -12.45 6.26
CA VAL A 500 -1.79 -11.16 6.19
C VAL A 500 -2.86 -10.08 6.32
N ARG A 501 -2.84 -9.33 7.42
CA ARG A 501 -3.95 -8.44 7.76
C ARG A 501 -3.50 -7.09 8.30
N GLY A 502 -4.23 -6.02 7.89
CA GLY A 502 -4.03 -4.68 8.43
C GLY A 502 -2.62 -4.12 8.22
N CYS A 503 -1.89 -4.63 7.24
CA CYS A 503 -0.54 -4.19 6.94
C CYS A 503 -0.57 -2.98 6.00
N HIS A 504 0.34 -2.04 6.22
CA HIS A 504 0.59 -0.94 5.30
C HIS A 504 1.96 -1.13 4.65
N LEU A 505 1.99 -1.19 3.32
CA LEU A 505 3.20 -1.38 2.54
C LEU A 505 3.41 -0.18 1.61
N LYS A 506 4.58 0.44 1.67
CA LYS A 506 4.88 1.67 0.91
C LYS A 506 6.29 1.65 0.32
N ARG A 507 6.43 2.00 -0.96
CA ARG A 507 7.71 2.02 -1.70
C ARG A 507 8.42 0.66 -1.66
N ILE A 508 7.81 -0.30 -2.34
CA ILE A 508 8.26 -1.69 -2.41
C ILE A 508 8.71 -2.00 -3.83
N SER A 509 9.86 -2.63 -3.99
CA SER A 509 10.51 -2.82 -5.29
C SER A 509 9.76 -3.72 -6.28
N ARG A 510 9.20 -4.86 -5.86
CA ARG A 510 8.50 -5.78 -6.79
C ARG A 510 7.10 -6.13 -6.34
N TRP A 511 6.97 -7.03 -5.37
CA TRP A 511 5.71 -7.51 -4.87
C TRP A 511 5.27 -6.73 -3.63
N GLY A 512 4.08 -6.18 -3.62
CA GLY A 512 3.52 -5.71 -2.36
C GLY A 512 3.35 -6.89 -1.40
N ILE A 513 2.38 -7.76 -1.69
CA ILE A 513 2.14 -9.00 -0.96
C ILE A 513 2.04 -10.15 -1.97
N ALA A 514 2.82 -11.21 -1.78
CA ALA A 514 2.76 -12.42 -2.59
C ALA A 514 2.80 -13.65 -1.71
N VAL A 515 1.79 -14.52 -1.81
CA VAL A 515 1.70 -15.71 -0.97
C VAL A 515 1.50 -16.95 -1.83
N GLY A 516 2.39 -17.94 -1.69
CA GLY A 516 2.15 -19.28 -2.15
C GLY A 516 2.99 -19.76 -3.33
N TYR A 517 3.96 -18.99 -3.85
CA TYR A 517 4.79 -19.52 -4.95
C TYR A 517 5.52 -20.80 -4.53
N SER A 518 5.60 -21.78 -5.42
CA SER A 518 6.04 -23.14 -5.06
C SER A 518 6.98 -23.78 -6.07
N TYR A 519 7.96 -24.56 -5.58
CA TYR A 519 8.78 -25.45 -6.41
C TYR A 519 7.94 -26.49 -7.19
N LYS A 520 6.65 -26.67 -6.83
CA LYS A 520 5.67 -27.51 -7.55
C LYS A 520 4.93 -26.77 -8.66
N CYS A 521 5.35 -25.57 -9.03
CA CYS A 521 4.69 -24.73 -10.05
C CYS A 521 4.31 -25.50 -11.31
N LYS A 522 5.15 -26.42 -11.78
CA LYS A 522 4.91 -27.22 -13.00
C LYS A 522 3.71 -28.17 -12.89
N GLU A 523 3.32 -28.57 -11.69
CA GLU A 523 2.14 -29.43 -11.48
C GLU A 523 0.82 -28.71 -11.76
N PHE A 524 0.84 -27.38 -11.66
CA PHE A 524 -0.31 -26.50 -11.89
C PHE A 524 -0.41 -25.94 -13.33
N MET A 525 0.52 -26.32 -14.23
CA MET A 525 0.50 -25.88 -15.63
C MET A 525 -0.54 -26.68 -16.44
N ARG A 526 -1.80 -26.49 -16.13
CA ARG A 526 -2.95 -27.12 -16.75
C ARG A 526 -4.23 -26.29 -16.56
N ALA A 527 -5.20 -26.43 -17.43
CA ALA A 527 -6.45 -25.69 -17.37
C ALA A 527 -7.32 -26.15 -16.20
N GLU A 528 -7.64 -27.45 -16.11
CA GLU A 528 -8.47 -27.96 -15.02
C GLU A 528 -7.62 -28.27 -13.78
N LEU A 529 -7.93 -27.59 -12.69
CA LEU A 529 -7.28 -27.74 -11.40
C LEU A 529 -8.16 -28.61 -10.48
N SER A 530 -7.84 -29.90 -10.36
CA SER A 530 -8.65 -30.81 -9.53
C SER A 530 -8.41 -30.61 -8.03
N ASP A 531 -9.39 -31.02 -7.20
CA ASP A 531 -9.25 -30.95 -5.74
C ASP A 531 -8.08 -31.82 -5.26
N GLU A 532 -7.85 -32.99 -5.86
CA GLU A 532 -6.73 -33.88 -5.53
C GLU A 532 -5.37 -33.25 -5.80
N LEU A 533 -5.27 -32.35 -6.81
CA LEU A 533 -4.06 -31.61 -7.07
C LEU A 533 -3.72 -30.68 -5.90
N PHE A 534 -4.73 -29.93 -5.39
CA PHE A 534 -4.54 -29.05 -4.25
C PHE A 534 -4.33 -29.81 -2.94
N GLU A 535 -5.05 -30.89 -2.70
CA GLU A 535 -4.81 -31.73 -1.54
C GLU A 535 -3.37 -32.27 -1.49
N LYS A 536 -2.77 -32.47 -2.65
CA LYS A 536 -1.40 -32.98 -2.75
C LYS A 536 -0.33 -31.91 -2.72
N TYR A 537 -0.53 -30.81 -3.42
CA TYR A 537 0.51 -29.82 -3.71
C TYR A 537 0.14 -28.38 -3.36
N GLY A 538 -1.16 -28.08 -3.22
CA GLY A 538 -1.65 -26.71 -3.05
C GLY A 538 -1.65 -26.22 -1.61
N HIS A 539 -1.93 -24.93 -1.50
CA HIS A 539 -2.13 -24.28 -0.21
C HIS A 539 -3.62 -24.25 0.16
N HIS A 540 -3.89 -24.09 1.45
CA HIS A 540 -5.25 -24.02 1.98
C HIS A 540 -5.41 -22.87 2.97
N ASN A 541 -6.60 -22.28 3.02
CA ASN A 541 -6.96 -21.24 3.98
C ASN A 541 -5.97 -20.05 3.99
N ILE A 542 -5.66 -19.52 2.81
CA ILE A 542 -4.87 -18.29 2.68
C ILE A 542 -5.84 -17.11 2.72
N TYR A 543 -5.59 -16.21 3.67
CA TYR A 543 -6.43 -15.04 3.93
C TYR A 543 -5.62 -13.75 3.89
N ILE A 544 -5.93 -12.86 2.93
CA ILE A 544 -5.26 -11.57 2.76
C ILE A 544 -6.30 -10.47 2.85
N ALA A 545 -6.26 -9.67 3.91
CA ALA A 545 -7.31 -8.69 4.16
C ALA A 545 -6.82 -7.42 4.85
N ASP A 546 -7.58 -6.33 4.66
CA ASP A 546 -7.35 -5.07 5.35
C ASP A 546 -5.98 -4.41 5.08
N ASN A 547 -5.32 -4.79 3.98
CA ASN A 547 -4.00 -4.25 3.69
C ASN A 547 -4.11 -3.02 2.78
N TYR A 548 -3.17 -2.10 2.98
CA TYR A 548 -2.95 -0.99 2.07
C TYR A 548 -1.57 -1.11 1.45
N VAL A 549 -1.52 -1.21 0.11
CA VAL A 549 -0.27 -1.27 -0.65
C VAL A 549 -0.19 -0.06 -1.57
N GLU A 550 0.90 0.70 -1.50
CA GLU A 550 1.08 1.90 -2.30
C GLU A 550 2.53 2.06 -2.79
N GLU A 551 2.68 2.71 -3.93
CA GLU A 551 3.99 2.94 -4.54
C GLU A 551 4.78 1.64 -4.74
N ILE A 552 4.13 0.66 -5.37
CA ILE A 552 4.72 -0.67 -5.61
C ILE A 552 5.36 -0.72 -7.00
N GLY A 553 6.60 -1.18 -7.07
CA GLY A 553 7.35 -1.28 -8.33
C GLY A 553 6.80 -2.32 -9.30
N GLY A 554 6.13 -3.35 -8.81
CA GLY A 554 5.49 -4.41 -9.58
C GLY A 554 4.05 -4.67 -9.17
N ASP A 555 3.74 -5.92 -8.86
CA ASP A 555 2.39 -6.38 -8.51
C ASP A 555 1.94 -5.90 -7.12
N GLY A 556 0.68 -5.57 -6.98
CA GLY A 556 0.11 -5.15 -5.70
C GLY A 556 -0.03 -6.33 -4.72
N ILE A 557 -1.03 -7.17 -4.93
CA ILE A 557 -1.31 -8.33 -4.05
C ILE A 557 -1.59 -9.56 -4.90
N THR A 558 -0.90 -10.66 -4.59
CA THR A 558 -1.05 -11.93 -5.32
C THR A 558 -1.13 -13.12 -4.37
N VAL A 559 -2.10 -14.01 -4.63
CA VAL A 559 -2.19 -15.32 -4.02
C VAL A 559 -2.02 -16.41 -5.07
N MET A 560 -1.26 -17.47 -4.78
CA MET A 560 -0.84 -18.46 -5.77
C MET A 560 -1.07 -19.88 -5.29
N TYR A 561 -1.40 -20.78 -6.22
CA TYR A 561 -1.53 -22.23 -5.99
C TYR A 561 -2.40 -22.60 -4.77
N THR A 562 -3.44 -21.81 -4.53
CA THR A 562 -4.29 -21.95 -3.33
C THR A 562 -5.71 -22.38 -3.72
N MET A 563 -6.26 -23.32 -2.97
CA MET A 563 -7.66 -23.69 -3.04
C MET A 563 -8.47 -22.75 -2.16
N LYS A 564 -9.48 -22.11 -2.75
CA LYS A 564 -10.42 -21.20 -2.09
C LYS A 564 -9.75 -20.08 -1.27
N PRO A 565 -8.74 -19.36 -1.81
CA PRO A 565 -8.22 -18.22 -1.08
C PRO A 565 -9.28 -17.13 -0.96
N LEU A 566 -9.20 -16.38 0.15
CA LEU A 566 -10.02 -15.20 0.36
C LEU A 566 -9.15 -13.96 0.41
N VAL A 567 -9.39 -13.03 -0.52
CA VAL A 567 -8.69 -11.74 -0.62
C VAL A 567 -9.74 -10.65 -0.55
N GLU A 568 -9.80 -9.91 0.55
CA GLU A 568 -10.87 -8.95 0.74
C GLU A 568 -10.44 -7.68 1.46
N TYR A 569 -11.15 -6.57 1.15
CA TYR A 569 -10.96 -5.28 1.79
C TYR A 569 -9.54 -4.72 1.71
N ASN A 570 -8.79 -5.07 0.69
CA ASN A 570 -7.48 -4.49 0.46
C ASN A 570 -7.58 -3.26 -0.43
N SER A 571 -6.68 -2.31 -0.25
CA SER A 571 -6.49 -1.15 -1.12
C SER A 571 -5.13 -1.19 -1.79
N GLY A 572 -5.09 -1.06 -3.11
CA GLY A 572 -3.89 -0.88 -3.90
C GLY A 572 -3.88 0.48 -4.58
N ASP A 573 -2.74 1.16 -4.55
CA ASP A 573 -2.56 2.48 -5.14
C ASP A 573 -1.17 2.61 -5.77
N SER A 574 -1.10 3.11 -6.99
CA SER A 574 0.19 3.38 -7.66
C SER A 574 1.10 2.16 -7.72
N CYS A 575 0.65 1.10 -8.39
CA CYS A 575 1.43 -0.12 -8.60
C CYS A 575 2.05 -0.19 -10.00
N ALA A 576 2.98 -1.13 -10.20
CA ALA A 576 3.78 -1.33 -11.42
C ALA A 576 4.67 -0.14 -11.82
N LEU A 577 5.13 0.65 -10.86
CA LEU A 577 5.92 1.86 -11.10
C LEU A 577 7.25 1.60 -11.83
N GLU A 578 7.79 0.38 -11.73
CA GLU A 578 9.09 0.00 -12.27
C GLU A 578 9.01 -1.00 -13.44
N MET A 579 7.79 -1.28 -13.94
CA MET A 579 7.55 -2.21 -15.05
C MET A 579 7.72 -1.52 -16.40
N ASN A 580 8.95 -1.24 -16.82
CA ASN A 580 9.21 -0.69 -18.15
C ASN A 580 10.33 -1.42 -18.89
N ASP A 581 10.32 -1.33 -20.21
CA ASP A 581 11.24 -2.07 -21.07
C ASP A 581 12.68 -1.57 -21.04
N ARG A 582 12.92 -0.32 -20.61
CA ARG A 582 14.28 0.22 -20.53
C ARG A 582 15.21 -0.69 -19.73
N TYR A 583 14.71 -1.18 -18.61
CA TYR A 583 15.48 -2.03 -17.71
C TYR A 583 15.42 -3.52 -18.07
N TYR A 584 14.39 -3.96 -18.80
CA TYR A 584 14.22 -5.35 -19.19
C TYR A 584 14.92 -5.72 -20.50
N SER A 585 15.39 -4.74 -21.27
CA SER A 585 16.15 -4.96 -22.50
C SER A 585 17.62 -5.34 -22.29
N GLU A 586 18.11 -5.25 -21.06
CA GLU A 586 19.49 -5.61 -20.72
C GLU A 586 19.81 -7.10 -20.96
N PRO A 587 21.05 -7.43 -21.34
CA PRO A 587 21.46 -8.82 -21.46
C PRO A 587 21.21 -9.60 -20.17
N GLY A 588 20.47 -10.69 -20.27
CA GLY A 588 20.08 -11.50 -19.09
C GLY A 588 18.68 -11.15 -18.57
N ASN A 589 17.86 -10.44 -19.36
CA ASN A 589 16.45 -10.29 -19.08
C ASN A 589 15.83 -11.63 -18.68
N ARG A 590 15.23 -11.66 -17.49
CA ARG A 590 14.83 -12.88 -16.79
C ARG A 590 13.32 -13.11 -16.81
N GLY A 591 12.62 -12.42 -17.69
CA GLY A 591 11.16 -12.45 -17.73
C GLY A 591 10.54 -11.56 -16.64
N GLY A 592 9.23 -11.56 -16.54
CA GLY A 592 8.53 -10.85 -15.46
C GLY A 592 8.34 -9.37 -15.69
N LYS A 593 8.24 -8.92 -16.92
CA LYS A 593 7.86 -7.55 -17.33
C LYS A 593 6.40 -7.21 -17.08
N VAL A 594 5.65 -8.13 -16.53
CA VAL A 594 4.22 -8.04 -16.34
C VAL A 594 3.89 -7.86 -14.87
N ALA A 595 2.87 -7.07 -14.60
CA ALA A 595 2.33 -6.87 -13.26
C ALA A 595 0.86 -6.50 -13.35
N ALA A 596 0.08 -6.96 -12.38
CA ALA A 596 -1.31 -6.62 -12.20
C ALA A 596 -1.58 -6.13 -10.77
N GLY A 597 -2.77 -5.60 -10.53
CA GLY A 597 -3.12 -5.00 -9.24
C GLY A 597 -3.30 -6.03 -8.13
N ILE A 598 -4.51 -6.56 -7.98
CA ILE A 598 -4.84 -7.58 -6.98
C ILE A 598 -5.39 -8.81 -7.69
N TRP A 599 -4.70 -9.94 -7.57
CA TRP A 599 -4.97 -11.07 -8.45
C TRP A 599 -4.56 -12.44 -7.88
N PRO A 600 -5.27 -13.53 -8.25
CA PRO A 600 -4.87 -14.90 -7.97
C PRO A 600 -4.11 -15.49 -9.15
N TRP A 601 -3.18 -16.39 -8.91
CA TRP A 601 -2.52 -17.16 -9.94
C TRP A 601 -2.60 -18.65 -9.69
N LYS A 602 -3.14 -19.41 -10.67
CA LYS A 602 -3.28 -20.86 -10.56
C LYS A 602 -4.01 -21.28 -9.28
N CYS A 603 -5.01 -20.51 -8.89
CA CYS A 603 -5.88 -20.81 -7.76
C CYS A 603 -7.16 -21.51 -8.24
N LYS A 604 -7.83 -22.17 -7.32
CA LYS A 604 -9.16 -22.73 -7.55
C LYS A 604 -10.17 -22.09 -6.63
N ASP A 605 -11.34 -21.72 -7.18
CA ASP A 605 -12.44 -21.09 -6.46
C ASP A 605 -11.97 -19.87 -5.62
N ALA A 606 -11.09 -19.05 -6.19
CA ALA A 606 -10.59 -17.86 -5.51
C ALA A 606 -11.69 -16.80 -5.38
N LEU A 607 -11.85 -16.23 -4.19
CA LEU A 607 -12.78 -15.13 -3.94
C LEU A 607 -12.02 -13.84 -3.65
N LEU A 608 -12.18 -12.85 -4.54
CA LEU A 608 -11.65 -11.50 -4.38
C LEU A 608 -12.82 -10.54 -4.26
N THR A 609 -13.01 -9.93 -3.07
CA THR A 609 -14.21 -9.16 -2.79
C THR A 609 -13.91 -7.90 -1.96
N TYR A 610 -14.64 -6.80 -2.22
CA TYR A 610 -14.50 -5.54 -1.50
C TYR A 610 -13.08 -4.93 -1.55
N ASN A 611 -12.30 -5.22 -2.58
CA ASN A 611 -10.99 -4.61 -2.76
C ASN A 611 -11.08 -3.33 -3.59
N GLU A 612 -10.11 -2.45 -3.44
CA GLU A 612 -9.94 -1.24 -4.23
C GLU A 612 -8.58 -1.28 -4.95
N MET A 613 -8.55 -0.88 -6.23
CA MET A 613 -7.31 -0.77 -6.99
C MET A 613 -7.30 0.49 -7.85
N ARG A 614 -6.26 1.31 -7.68
CA ARG A 614 -6.15 2.59 -8.38
C ARG A 614 -4.75 2.77 -8.96
N ASP A 615 -4.70 3.54 -10.05
CA ASP A 615 -3.45 4.06 -10.61
C ASP A 615 -2.41 2.98 -10.93
N MET A 616 -2.89 1.83 -11.43
CA MET A 616 -2.00 0.81 -11.96
C MET A 616 -1.31 1.33 -13.22
N ARG A 617 0.01 1.27 -13.27
CA ARG A 617 0.78 1.80 -14.38
C ARG A 617 0.81 0.85 -15.56
N LEU A 618 0.88 1.42 -16.78
CA LEU A 618 0.90 0.67 -18.02
C LEU A 618 2.09 -0.28 -18.11
N ASN A 619 1.78 -1.53 -18.37
CA ASN A 619 2.70 -2.60 -18.75
C ASN A 619 1.92 -3.60 -19.61
N GLN A 620 2.42 -4.79 -19.87
CA GLN A 620 1.69 -5.75 -20.70
C GLN A 620 0.34 -6.14 -20.08
N ASP A 621 0.30 -6.45 -18.78
CA ASP A 621 -0.93 -6.83 -18.07
C ASP A 621 -1.64 -5.58 -17.56
N SER A 622 -1.12 -4.92 -16.58
CA SER A 622 -1.50 -3.59 -16.04
C SER A 622 -2.97 -3.37 -15.69
N MET A 623 -3.74 -4.42 -15.50
CA MET A 623 -5.13 -4.33 -15.10
C MET A 623 -5.26 -4.20 -13.58
N ALA A 624 -6.36 -3.61 -13.12
CA ALA A 624 -6.69 -3.62 -11.68
C ALA A 624 -6.83 -5.05 -11.18
N TRP A 625 -7.54 -5.88 -11.95
CA TRP A 625 -7.87 -7.27 -11.64
C TRP A 625 -7.38 -8.19 -12.76
N ASP A 626 -6.85 -9.35 -12.39
CA ASP A 626 -6.38 -10.34 -13.36
C ASP A 626 -6.76 -11.76 -12.88
N ALA A 627 -7.66 -12.41 -13.61
CA ALA A 627 -7.96 -13.83 -13.40
C ALA A 627 -6.95 -14.64 -14.21
N ASP A 628 -5.73 -14.84 -13.66
CA ASP A 628 -4.64 -15.49 -14.39
C ASP A 628 -4.61 -17.01 -14.15
N SER A 629 -4.89 -17.74 -15.22
CA SER A 629 -4.66 -19.19 -15.29
C SER A 629 -5.26 -19.99 -14.13
N GLY A 630 -6.39 -19.56 -13.60
CA GLY A 630 -7.10 -20.18 -12.47
C GLY A 630 -8.41 -20.84 -12.89
N ASP A 631 -9.02 -21.60 -11.99
CA ASP A 631 -10.31 -22.26 -12.19
C ASP A 631 -11.34 -21.71 -11.20
N GLY A 632 -12.35 -20.99 -11.69
CA GLY A 632 -13.44 -20.48 -10.87
C GLY A 632 -13.09 -19.25 -10.03
N THR A 633 -12.25 -18.34 -10.53
CA THR A 633 -12.01 -17.06 -9.85
C THR A 633 -13.25 -16.17 -9.89
N LEU A 634 -13.68 -15.71 -8.71
CA LEU A 634 -14.78 -14.77 -8.55
C LEU A 634 -14.30 -13.42 -8.05
N TYR A 635 -14.50 -12.39 -8.86
CA TYR A 635 -14.37 -10.99 -8.45
C TYR A 635 -15.75 -10.39 -8.22
N GLN A 636 -16.02 -9.89 -7.01
CA GLN A 636 -17.28 -9.22 -6.73
C GLN A 636 -17.11 -8.06 -5.76
N TYR A 637 -17.95 -7.02 -5.91
CA TYR A 637 -17.97 -5.85 -5.03
C TYR A 637 -16.62 -5.12 -4.91
N ASN A 638 -15.80 -5.19 -5.97
CA ASN A 638 -14.53 -4.46 -6.00
C ASN A 638 -14.70 -3.11 -6.71
N TYR A 639 -13.78 -2.21 -6.42
CA TYR A 639 -13.73 -0.88 -7.00
C TYR A 639 -12.39 -0.64 -7.68
N SER A 640 -12.40 -0.19 -8.95
CA SER A 640 -11.19 0.19 -9.67
C SER A 640 -11.28 1.60 -10.25
N ARG A 641 -10.14 2.29 -10.34
CA ARG A 641 -10.10 3.64 -10.90
C ARG A 641 -8.76 3.98 -11.50
N LEU A 642 -8.79 4.57 -12.71
CA LEU A 642 -7.64 5.16 -13.41
C LEU A 642 -6.48 4.20 -13.65
N ASN A 643 -6.76 2.92 -13.76
CA ASN A 643 -5.75 1.94 -14.09
C ASN A 643 -5.43 2.04 -15.59
N GLU A 644 -4.15 2.20 -15.92
CA GLU A 644 -3.71 2.49 -17.29
C GLU A 644 -3.93 1.32 -18.24
N GLY A 645 -3.88 0.10 -17.77
CA GLY A 645 -4.16 -1.10 -18.56
C GLY A 645 -5.63 -1.45 -18.67
N GLY A 646 -6.46 -0.93 -17.76
CA GLY A 646 -7.90 -1.17 -17.74
C GLY A 646 -8.40 -1.84 -16.46
N CYS A 647 -9.64 -2.35 -16.50
CA CYS A 647 -10.31 -2.90 -15.31
C CYS A 647 -9.92 -4.36 -15.06
N VAL A 648 -10.33 -5.29 -15.92
CA VAL A 648 -10.15 -6.73 -15.65
C VAL A 648 -9.58 -7.49 -16.83
N MET A 649 -8.64 -8.41 -16.56
CA MET A 649 -8.12 -9.38 -17.50
C MET A 649 -8.53 -10.81 -17.15
N PHE A 650 -8.73 -11.63 -18.16
CA PHE A 650 -8.85 -13.09 -18.07
C PHE A 650 -7.71 -13.68 -18.89
N CYS A 651 -6.68 -14.17 -18.21
CA CYS A 651 -5.39 -14.39 -18.83
C CYS A 651 -5.10 -15.86 -19.09
N LEU A 652 -4.88 -16.17 -20.37
CA LEU A 652 -4.47 -17.44 -20.95
C LEU A 652 -5.56 -18.50 -21.02
N GLU A 653 -5.29 -19.54 -21.83
CA GLU A 653 -6.19 -20.68 -22.06
C GLU A 653 -6.54 -21.50 -20.81
N GLU A 654 -5.78 -21.29 -19.76
CA GLU A 654 -5.95 -21.95 -18.47
C GLU A 654 -6.81 -21.13 -17.47
N ALA A 655 -7.28 -19.95 -17.87
CA ALA A 655 -8.20 -19.13 -17.07
C ALA A 655 -9.65 -19.52 -17.38
N ILE A 656 -10.21 -20.44 -16.58
CA ILE A 656 -11.51 -21.06 -16.87
C ILE A 656 -12.52 -20.79 -15.74
N HIS A 657 -13.81 -20.78 -16.11
CA HIS A 657 -14.95 -20.64 -15.20
C HIS A 657 -14.92 -19.37 -14.33
N ASN A 658 -14.28 -18.31 -14.84
CA ASN A 658 -14.11 -17.07 -14.08
C ASN A 658 -15.36 -16.19 -14.16
N GLU A 659 -15.69 -15.52 -13.06
CA GLU A 659 -16.84 -14.65 -12.92
C GLU A 659 -16.43 -13.26 -12.39
N PHE A 660 -16.94 -12.21 -13.05
CA PHE A 660 -16.73 -10.81 -12.68
C PHE A 660 -18.08 -10.12 -12.53
N ARG A 661 -18.51 -9.84 -11.28
CA ARG A 661 -19.86 -9.34 -11.00
C ARG A 661 -19.90 -8.29 -9.89
N TYR A 662 -20.90 -7.41 -9.95
CA TYR A 662 -21.16 -6.38 -8.94
C TYR A 662 -19.95 -5.52 -8.61
N ASN A 663 -19.05 -5.32 -9.57
CA ASN A 663 -17.89 -4.44 -9.42
C ASN A 663 -18.19 -3.07 -9.99
N VAL A 664 -17.41 -2.07 -9.55
CA VAL A 664 -17.46 -0.71 -10.08
C VAL A 664 -16.09 -0.34 -10.63
N SER A 665 -16.07 0.06 -11.90
CA SER A 665 -14.88 0.57 -12.59
C SER A 665 -15.11 2.03 -12.96
N VAL A 666 -14.16 2.88 -12.64
CA VAL A 666 -14.26 4.33 -12.89
C VAL A 666 -13.05 4.81 -13.65
N ASP A 667 -13.28 5.17 -14.91
CA ASP A 667 -12.27 5.81 -15.74
C ASP A 667 -10.97 5.02 -15.87
N ASP A 668 -11.07 3.68 -15.89
CA ASP A 668 -9.98 2.80 -16.25
C ASP A 668 -9.62 2.98 -17.73
N LEU A 669 -8.35 3.20 -18.07
CA LEU A 669 -7.96 3.88 -19.30
C LEU A 669 -7.69 2.95 -20.50
N GLY A 670 -7.17 1.75 -20.27
CA GLY A 670 -6.71 0.86 -21.33
C GLY A 670 -7.82 0.04 -22.00
N GLY A 671 -8.96 -0.08 -21.35
CA GLY A 671 -10.10 -0.89 -21.78
C GLY A 671 -10.85 -1.44 -20.57
N THR A 672 -12.14 -1.79 -20.76
CA THR A 672 -12.93 -2.32 -19.66
C THR A 672 -12.54 -3.76 -19.35
N ILE A 673 -12.40 -4.59 -20.37
CA ILE A 673 -12.00 -6.00 -20.24
C ILE A 673 -10.86 -6.36 -21.17
N SER A 674 -10.06 -7.34 -20.78
CA SER A 674 -9.01 -7.97 -21.61
C SER A 674 -9.17 -9.48 -21.60
N PRO A 675 -9.99 -10.06 -22.47
CA PRO A 675 -10.07 -11.52 -22.65
C PRO A 675 -8.87 -11.97 -23.47
N SER A 676 -7.85 -12.54 -22.83
CA SER A 676 -6.58 -12.91 -23.46
C SER A 676 -6.41 -14.42 -23.53
N GLY A 677 -6.91 -15.04 -24.61
CA GLY A 677 -6.80 -16.47 -24.88
C GLY A 677 -7.66 -17.38 -23.99
N ASN A 678 -8.37 -16.86 -23.01
CA ASN A 678 -9.23 -17.61 -22.10
C ASN A 678 -10.44 -18.22 -22.84
N PRO A 679 -10.86 -19.46 -22.48
CA PRO A 679 -11.97 -20.13 -23.17
C PRO A 679 -13.36 -19.66 -22.76
N ASP A 680 -13.48 -19.05 -21.58
CA ASP A 680 -14.73 -18.55 -21.02
C ASP A 680 -14.50 -17.45 -19.98
N ALA A 681 -15.49 -16.60 -19.79
CA ALA A 681 -15.62 -15.68 -18.65
C ALA A 681 -17.09 -15.20 -18.58
N TRP A 682 -17.60 -14.97 -17.41
CA TRP A 682 -18.92 -14.40 -17.20
C TRP A 682 -18.85 -13.05 -16.50
N ILE A 683 -19.32 -11.99 -17.20
CA ILE A 683 -19.18 -10.58 -16.77
C ILE A 683 -20.58 -9.99 -16.68
N HIS A 684 -21.06 -9.75 -15.45
CA HIS A 684 -22.45 -9.33 -15.30
C HIS A 684 -22.70 -8.47 -14.05
N HIS A 685 -23.78 -7.67 -14.10
CA HIS A 685 -24.20 -6.79 -13.01
C HIS A 685 -23.10 -5.86 -12.49
N ASN A 686 -22.20 -5.41 -13.38
CA ASN A 686 -21.16 -4.44 -13.04
C ASN A 686 -21.58 -3.03 -13.48
N VAL A 687 -20.97 -2.05 -12.85
CA VAL A 687 -21.13 -0.64 -13.21
C VAL A 687 -19.82 -0.09 -13.75
N PHE A 688 -19.83 0.37 -14.98
CA PHE A 688 -18.67 0.93 -15.67
C PHE A 688 -18.89 2.39 -16.00
N TYR A 689 -18.09 3.26 -15.37
CA TYR A 689 -17.97 4.66 -15.75
C TYR A 689 -16.72 4.83 -16.59
N HIS A 690 -16.86 5.14 -17.87
CA HIS A 690 -15.70 5.25 -18.76
C HIS A 690 -15.86 6.40 -19.76
N ARG A 691 -14.76 6.83 -20.31
CA ARG A 691 -14.76 7.82 -21.40
C ARG A 691 -15.20 7.18 -22.71
N ALA A 692 -15.78 7.98 -23.59
CA ALA A 692 -16.27 7.49 -24.87
C ALA A 692 -15.16 6.86 -25.75
N GLU A 693 -13.92 7.31 -25.55
CA GLU A 693 -12.75 6.86 -26.29
C GLU A 693 -12.20 5.50 -25.78
N VAL A 694 -12.53 5.11 -24.54
CA VAL A 694 -12.07 3.85 -23.96
C VAL A 694 -12.84 2.67 -24.54
N PRO A 695 -12.20 1.70 -25.17
CA PRO A 695 -12.91 0.55 -25.75
C PRO A 695 -13.42 -0.39 -24.63
N PHE A 696 -14.52 -1.08 -24.89
CA PHE A 696 -14.98 -2.12 -23.97
C PHE A 696 -13.97 -3.27 -23.89
N VAL A 697 -13.45 -3.73 -25.02
CA VAL A 697 -12.39 -4.75 -25.08
C VAL A 697 -11.07 -4.09 -25.41
N ARG A 698 -10.05 -4.32 -24.59
CA ARG A 698 -8.71 -3.80 -24.83
C ARG A 698 -8.15 -4.33 -26.14
N ALA A 699 -7.62 -3.45 -26.95
CA ALA A 699 -7.03 -3.82 -28.24
C ALA A 699 -5.87 -4.83 -28.05
N ARG A 700 -5.79 -5.81 -28.97
CA ARG A 700 -4.75 -6.87 -29.00
C ARG A 700 -4.72 -7.81 -27.80
N MET A 701 -5.73 -7.77 -26.95
CA MET A 701 -6.02 -8.72 -25.88
C MET A 701 -7.51 -9.08 -25.97
N ASP A 702 -7.93 -9.54 -27.14
CA ASP A 702 -9.33 -9.70 -27.55
C ASP A 702 -9.61 -11.08 -28.16
N ASP A 703 -8.68 -12.03 -28.04
CA ASP A 703 -8.77 -13.37 -28.63
C ASP A 703 -9.40 -14.41 -27.67
N GLY A 704 -9.70 -14.03 -26.43
CA GLY A 704 -10.42 -14.86 -25.48
C GLY A 704 -11.94 -14.81 -25.65
N LYS A 705 -12.66 -15.65 -24.91
CA LYS A 705 -14.11 -15.75 -24.93
C LYS A 705 -14.74 -15.29 -23.64
N TYR A 706 -15.87 -14.61 -23.77
CA TYR A 706 -16.63 -14.12 -22.62
C TYR A 706 -18.12 -14.00 -22.93
N ASN A 707 -18.95 -14.01 -21.90
CA ASN A 707 -20.34 -13.60 -21.94
C ASN A 707 -20.50 -12.36 -21.08
N ALA A 708 -21.05 -11.27 -21.62
CA ALA A 708 -21.31 -10.04 -20.90
C ALA A 708 -22.79 -9.68 -20.96
N GLU A 709 -23.45 -9.60 -19.79
CA GLU A 709 -24.88 -9.32 -19.70
C GLU A 709 -25.20 -8.50 -18.44
N ASP A 710 -26.31 -7.76 -18.47
CA ASP A 710 -26.81 -7.00 -17.33
C ASP A 710 -25.77 -6.06 -16.69
N ASN A 711 -24.85 -5.49 -17.48
CA ASN A 711 -23.91 -4.49 -17.03
C ASN A 711 -24.41 -3.08 -17.35
N GLU A 712 -24.15 -2.13 -16.46
CA GLU A 712 -24.50 -0.73 -16.64
C GLU A 712 -23.28 0.08 -17.10
N PHE A 713 -23.47 0.90 -18.14
CA PHE A 713 -22.42 1.75 -18.71
C PHE A 713 -22.81 3.22 -18.66
N TYR A 714 -21.94 4.01 -18.05
CA TYR A 714 -22.10 5.47 -17.98
C TYR A 714 -20.90 6.14 -18.66
N LEU A 715 -21.21 7.08 -19.56
CA LEU A 715 -20.15 7.86 -20.19
C LEU A 715 -19.80 9.09 -19.34
N VAL A 716 -18.54 9.18 -19.01
CA VAL A 716 -17.96 10.39 -18.43
C VAL A 716 -17.88 11.47 -19.51
N LYS A 717 -18.51 12.63 -19.28
CA LYS A 717 -18.55 13.76 -20.22
C LYS A 717 -17.34 14.67 -20.05
#